data_b766a8d80ec4072f1523c6a9c300407f
#
_entry.id   b766a8d80ec4072f1523c6a9c300407f
#
_cell.length_a   1.000
_cell.length_b   1.000
_cell.length_c   1.000
_cell.angle_alpha   90.00
_cell.angle_beta   90.00
_cell.angle_gamma   90.00
#
_symmetry.space_group_name_H-M   'P 1'
#
loop_
_entity.id
_entity.type
_entity.pdbx_description
1 polymer ?
#
loop_
_entity_poly.entity_id
_entity_poly.type
_entity_poly.pdbx_seq_one_letter_code
_entity_poly.pdbx_strand_id
1 'polypeptide(L)'
;MHSQPKSRRLFSIPSLARGFCILLLSAYCTLAAGQVDYSAEASSPFVDPATLDRSIPTPSSVIGHEVGEKAVRYDSLMRYFEALAASSDRIVLKPYGETHEGRTLVHLFITSAENHQRLDQIKEDNGKLTDPRKLANAEAGTELIENHPATALMAYAVHGDELSSTDAAMQLAYQLVAGIDDGTKSLLEQVVIIIDPLQNPDGRERHLASIVQRTGLISATDGQHIQHNAENGRTNHYRFDMNRDGAALVTKENQARMKVITAWNPHFTVDSHEMGSLDTYLMDPPRQPLNPLYSDKDLYWRELFGFEQGAAFDEHGWSYYAKDWNTDFAAIYTGSWAGGAIALLYEQAGVNSAAYKLETGHLLTYRESVHHHLVSSLANLNTLKNNRREILRDYYAEHLAAVNGDGELTGTFLMPPNADRARMSRFIALLDRNAIEYGFAQEPVRISGATDIWGNKTEALELPVGTLVVKSAQPHRRVVHIFLSFDIRPDNDYLKIEREELEKGEGSRFYDVTAWNFPMAYGLESYWVDTVTDVKVGSEAPMPTRESIDWKRKPKYGYVVDFSSAAVYDAMVRLFEQGCHLRVAIEPFDLDGHHYQPGALMLRAHENPDNLGEILQQLAHDFDVTIRPAQSASVGKVGPDLGGPKFVLLHAPRVALSADGMSNAFGAVWHLLDYRLKMRVSPVEGRNDLRKYNVLILSERGAVSEEVKKWVAEGGTLIAFGRSAVEIASGNEISSVRMRRDVLDELAVYKEDLQREQHADAIEIDFDDLWGGKSGTHEKEISDAKKAKEEKSAPSISGEELKRLDAWQRQFSPSGVFLKASIDERHWLGFGLGKFMPIMARGNRVMMSKRPADTPVRLVDEDNLRLSGLLWPEARRRLANSAFATVES
;
A
#
# COMPACT_ATOMS: atom_id res chain seq x y z
N MET A 1 1.59 -26.37 32.89
CA MET A 1 0.99 -26.75 34.18
C MET A 1 -0.40 -26.14 34.21
N HIS A 2 -1.41 -26.98 34.08
CA HIS A 2 -2.83 -26.59 34.12
C HIS A 2 -3.23 -26.21 35.53
N SER A 3 -3.75 -25.01 35.75
CA SER A 3 -4.49 -24.66 36.96
C SER A 3 -5.98 -24.73 36.67
N GLN A 4 -6.64 -25.71 37.23
CA GLN A 4 -8.11 -25.81 37.25
C GLN A 4 -8.70 -24.73 38.15
N PRO A 5 -9.90 -24.19 37.86
CA PRO A 5 -10.58 -23.26 38.75
C PRO A 5 -11.30 -24.01 39.87
N LYS A 6 -11.19 -23.47 41.07
CA LYS A 6 -11.82 -23.97 42.30
C LYS A 6 -13.36 -23.95 42.19
N SER A 7 -14.00 -25.09 42.45
CA SER A 7 -15.43 -25.26 42.57
C SER A 7 -16.01 -24.36 43.66
N ARG A 8 -16.92 -23.45 43.32
CA ARG A 8 -17.82 -22.78 44.27
C ARG A 8 -18.96 -23.71 44.64
N ARG A 9 -19.16 -23.96 45.95
CA ARG A 9 -20.31 -24.70 46.51
C ARG A 9 -21.59 -23.93 46.19
N LEU A 10 -22.50 -24.56 45.47
CA LEU A 10 -23.87 -24.09 45.28
C LEU A 10 -24.67 -24.33 46.56
N PHE A 11 -25.26 -23.29 47.11
CA PHE A 11 -26.29 -23.40 48.17
C PHE A 11 -27.55 -24.06 47.57
N SER A 12 -28.04 -25.12 48.24
CA SER A 12 -29.26 -25.79 47.85
C SER A 12 -30.48 -25.01 48.36
N ILE A 13 -31.28 -24.48 47.44
CA ILE A 13 -32.59 -23.89 47.74
C ILE A 13 -33.66 -24.98 47.71
N PRO A 14 -34.61 -25.01 48.68
CA PRO A 14 -35.66 -26.01 48.70
C PRO A 14 -36.55 -26.01 47.46
N SER A 15 -36.96 -27.16 46.99
CA SER A 15 -37.63 -27.39 45.70
C SER A 15 -38.94 -26.59 45.47
N LEU A 16 -39.65 -26.18 46.52
CA LEU A 16 -40.84 -25.30 46.38
C LEU A 16 -40.56 -23.85 46.01
N ALA A 17 -39.37 -23.30 46.38
CA ALA A 17 -38.98 -21.97 46.01
C ALA A 17 -38.48 -21.92 44.56
N ARG A 18 -37.95 -23.02 44.01
CA ARG A 18 -37.50 -23.09 42.60
C ARG A 18 -38.64 -22.97 41.59
N GLY A 19 -39.81 -23.57 41.90
CA GLY A 19 -40.97 -23.49 41.01
C GLY A 19 -41.54 -22.08 40.92
N PHE A 20 -41.52 -21.34 42.02
CA PHE A 20 -42.05 -19.95 42.05
C PHE A 20 -41.10 -18.91 41.42
N CYS A 21 -39.81 -19.11 41.58
CA CYS A 21 -38.81 -18.24 40.91
C CYS A 21 -38.74 -18.49 39.38
N ILE A 22 -38.91 -19.72 38.93
CA ILE A 22 -38.95 -20.04 37.51
C ILE A 22 -40.22 -19.48 36.85
N LEU A 23 -41.38 -19.55 37.54
CA LEU A 23 -42.62 -18.96 37.07
C LEU A 23 -42.59 -17.42 37.04
N LEU A 24 -41.92 -16.76 38.00
CA LEU A 24 -41.74 -15.32 38.04
C LEU A 24 -40.70 -14.86 36.99
N LEU A 25 -39.61 -15.58 36.76
CA LEU A 25 -38.67 -15.33 35.70
C LEU A 25 -39.24 -15.54 34.30
N SER A 26 -40.05 -16.60 34.11
CA SER A 26 -40.75 -16.80 32.83
C SER A 26 -41.87 -15.77 32.59
N ALA A 27 -42.57 -15.31 33.63
CA ALA A 27 -43.53 -14.21 33.49
C ALA A 27 -42.86 -12.85 33.28
N TYR A 28 -41.69 -12.63 33.87
CA TYR A 28 -40.91 -11.40 33.61
C TYR A 28 -40.29 -11.40 32.21
N CYS A 29 -39.82 -12.55 31.69
CA CYS A 29 -39.32 -12.66 30.33
C CYS A 29 -40.43 -12.57 29.29
N THR A 30 -41.68 -12.93 29.61
CA THR A 30 -42.80 -12.77 28.68
C THR A 30 -43.43 -11.38 28.69
N LEU A 31 -43.16 -10.55 29.72
CA LEU A 31 -43.61 -9.14 29.78
C LEU A 31 -42.59 -8.14 29.27
N ALA A 32 -41.32 -8.55 29.04
CA ALA A 32 -40.25 -7.69 28.51
C ALA A 32 -39.97 -7.87 27.01
N ALA A 33 -40.64 -8.78 26.35
CA ALA A 33 -40.64 -8.88 24.91
C ALA A 33 -41.75 -7.98 24.34
N GLY A 34 -41.65 -6.70 24.52
CA GLY A 34 -42.24 -5.75 23.59
C GLY A 34 -41.55 -6.06 22.26
N GLN A 35 -42.28 -6.70 21.33
CA GLN A 35 -41.84 -6.79 19.94
C GLN A 35 -41.56 -5.36 19.49
N VAL A 36 -40.29 -4.98 19.35
CA VAL A 36 -39.97 -3.81 18.62
C VAL A 36 -40.49 -4.07 17.21
N ASP A 37 -41.43 -3.25 16.79
CA ASP A 37 -42.05 -3.39 15.48
C ASP A 37 -41.08 -2.84 14.40
N TYR A 38 -40.17 -3.70 13.96
CA TYR A 38 -39.25 -3.42 12.85
C TYR A 38 -39.97 -3.27 11.51
N SER A 39 -41.28 -3.52 11.44
CA SER A 39 -42.09 -3.46 10.21
C SER A 39 -42.26 -2.02 9.72
N ALA A 40 -42.26 -1.03 10.61
CA ALA A 40 -42.47 0.37 10.25
C ALA A 40 -41.26 0.96 9.51
N GLU A 41 -40.03 0.64 9.96
CA GLU A 41 -38.79 1.12 9.31
C GLU A 41 -38.47 0.32 8.04
N ALA A 42 -38.74 -0.97 8.03
CA ALA A 42 -38.60 -1.83 6.86
C ALA A 42 -39.57 -1.48 5.72
N SER A 43 -40.66 -0.79 6.01
CA SER A 43 -41.68 -0.38 5.04
C SER A 43 -41.66 1.11 4.68
N SER A 44 -40.92 1.94 5.42
CA SER A 44 -40.78 3.35 5.13
C SER A 44 -40.01 3.59 3.82
N PRO A 45 -40.50 4.39 2.88
CA PRO A 45 -39.74 4.69 1.67
C PRO A 45 -38.52 5.55 2.02
N PHE A 46 -37.41 5.36 1.29
CA PHE A 46 -36.18 6.16 1.46
C PHE A 46 -36.38 7.65 1.12
N VAL A 47 -37.40 7.96 0.33
CA VAL A 47 -37.76 9.28 -0.15
C VAL A 47 -39.28 9.33 -0.41
N ASP A 48 -39.90 10.51 -0.29
CA ASP A 48 -41.30 10.68 -0.62
C ASP A 48 -41.58 10.30 -2.10
N PRO A 49 -42.38 9.26 -2.38
CA PRO A 49 -42.66 8.83 -3.71
C PRO A 49 -43.36 9.90 -4.58
N ALA A 50 -43.89 10.94 -3.96
CA ALA A 50 -44.53 12.05 -4.68
C ALA A 50 -43.50 12.97 -5.35
N THR A 51 -42.24 12.93 -4.95
CA THR A 51 -41.13 13.69 -5.50
C THR A 51 -40.40 12.98 -6.65
N LEU A 52 -40.87 11.79 -7.06
CA LEU A 52 -40.24 10.95 -8.07
C LEU A 52 -41.05 10.80 -9.33
N ASP A 53 -40.39 10.83 -10.48
CA ASP A 53 -41.00 10.46 -11.78
C ASP A 53 -41.21 8.94 -11.84
N ARG A 54 -42.48 8.53 -11.89
CA ARG A 54 -42.88 7.13 -11.92
C ARG A 54 -42.54 6.40 -13.22
N SER A 55 -42.14 7.12 -14.29
CA SER A 55 -41.70 6.51 -15.53
C SER A 55 -40.27 5.93 -15.44
N ILE A 56 -39.48 6.38 -14.46
CA ILE A 56 -38.14 5.88 -14.24
C ILE A 56 -38.21 4.53 -13.48
N PRO A 57 -37.50 3.48 -13.96
CA PRO A 57 -37.56 2.16 -13.33
C PRO A 57 -36.95 2.20 -11.89
N THR A 58 -37.71 1.71 -10.93
CA THR A 58 -37.22 1.56 -9.55
C THR A 58 -36.17 0.47 -9.48
N PRO A 59 -35.23 0.53 -8.55
CA PRO A 59 -34.29 -0.57 -8.36
C PRO A 59 -34.96 -1.92 -8.21
N SER A 60 -35.97 -2.03 -7.31
CA SER A 60 -36.68 -3.27 -7.05
C SER A 60 -37.40 -3.88 -8.28
N SER A 61 -37.85 -3.05 -9.21
CA SER A 61 -38.49 -3.51 -10.45
C SER A 61 -37.53 -4.28 -11.38
N VAL A 62 -36.20 -4.06 -11.24
CA VAL A 62 -35.17 -4.66 -12.10
C VAL A 62 -34.40 -5.75 -11.36
N ILE A 63 -34.03 -5.50 -10.09
CA ILE A 63 -33.22 -6.47 -9.31
C ILE A 63 -34.06 -7.59 -8.68
N GLY A 64 -35.41 -7.39 -8.57
CA GLY A 64 -36.37 -8.40 -8.12
C GLY A 64 -36.47 -8.55 -6.59
N HIS A 65 -36.01 -7.56 -5.83
CA HIS A 65 -36.21 -7.45 -4.38
C HIS A 65 -36.11 -5.99 -3.95
N GLU A 66 -36.57 -5.66 -2.75
CA GLU A 66 -36.47 -4.30 -2.23
C GLU A 66 -35.05 -3.96 -1.84
N VAL A 67 -34.66 -2.68 -2.04
CA VAL A 67 -33.38 -2.15 -1.59
C VAL A 67 -33.30 -2.24 -0.07
N GLY A 68 -32.20 -2.79 0.46
CA GLY A 68 -32.02 -3.03 1.87
C GLY A 68 -32.62 -4.37 2.37
N GLU A 69 -33.29 -5.16 1.53
CA GLU A 69 -33.71 -6.52 1.88
C GLU A 69 -32.53 -7.47 1.90
N LYS A 70 -31.67 -7.39 0.90
CA LYS A 70 -30.41 -8.13 0.78
C LYS A 70 -29.48 -7.40 -0.18
N ALA A 71 -28.17 -7.65 0.00
CA ALA A 71 -27.14 -7.01 -0.83
C ALA A 71 -27.25 -7.38 -2.31
N VAL A 72 -27.22 -6.37 -3.18
CA VAL A 72 -27.29 -6.54 -4.63
C VAL A 72 -26.01 -7.20 -5.17
N ARG A 73 -26.17 -8.15 -6.10
CA ARG A 73 -25.07 -8.78 -6.82
C ARG A 73 -24.63 -7.91 -8.02
N TYR A 74 -23.36 -8.04 -8.40
CA TYR A 74 -22.77 -7.25 -9.48
C TYR A 74 -23.59 -7.29 -10.78
N ASP A 75 -24.03 -8.48 -11.23
CA ASP A 75 -24.78 -8.62 -12.48
C ASP A 75 -26.15 -7.94 -12.44
N SER A 76 -26.83 -7.98 -11.28
CA SER A 76 -28.11 -7.31 -11.06
C SER A 76 -27.95 -5.80 -10.96
N LEU A 77 -26.90 -5.34 -10.30
CA LEU A 77 -26.51 -3.94 -10.22
C LEU A 77 -26.26 -3.35 -11.62
N MET A 78 -25.49 -4.04 -12.44
CA MET A 78 -25.19 -3.60 -13.82
C MET A 78 -26.45 -3.53 -14.69
N ARG A 79 -27.32 -4.56 -14.65
CA ARG A 79 -28.61 -4.52 -15.35
C ARG A 79 -29.47 -3.33 -14.94
N TYR A 80 -29.46 -3.00 -13.64
CA TYR A 80 -30.18 -1.84 -13.15
C TYR A 80 -29.61 -0.54 -13.72
N PHE A 81 -28.31 -0.34 -13.68
CA PHE A 81 -27.71 0.88 -14.21
C PHE A 81 -27.89 1.04 -15.72
N GLU A 82 -27.86 -0.04 -16.46
CA GLU A 82 -28.19 -0.03 -17.91
C GLU A 82 -29.66 0.39 -18.14
N ALA A 83 -30.59 -0.14 -17.35
CA ALA A 83 -32.00 0.23 -17.43
C ALA A 83 -32.22 1.70 -17.02
N LEU A 84 -31.56 2.16 -15.96
CA LEU A 84 -31.65 3.54 -15.50
C LEU A 84 -31.09 4.52 -16.55
N ALA A 85 -29.92 4.21 -17.11
CA ALA A 85 -29.28 5.04 -18.15
C ALA A 85 -30.10 5.10 -19.43
N ALA A 86 -30.84 4.04 -19.77
CA ALA A 86 -31.75 4.03 -20.93
C ALA A 86 -33.03 4.83 -20.70
N SER A 87 -33.39 5.16 -19.45
CA SER A 87 -34.66 5.78 -19.10
C SER A 87 -34.65 7.32 -19.01
N SER A 88 -33.46 7.94 -18.98
CA SER A 88 -33.31 9.38 -18.71
C SER A 88 -32.08 9.99 -19.37
N ASP A 89 -32.16 11.25 -19.76
CA ASP A 89 -31.07 12.06 -20.26
C ASP A 89 -30.22 12.72 -19.14
N ARG A 90 -30.56 12.48 -17.87
CA ARG A 90 -29.85 12.96 -16.70
C ARG A 90 -28.67 12.05 -16.28
N ILE A 91 -28.50 10.91 -16.93
CA ILE A 91 -27.49 9.92 -16.57
C ILE A 91 -26.80 9.35 -17.80
N VAL A 92 -25.48 9.18 -17.67
CA VAL A 92 -24.66 8.43 -18.63
C VAL A 92 -23.80 7.42 -17.89
N LEU A 93 -23.86 6.15 -18.32
CA LEU A 93 -23.02 5.06 -17.84
C LEU A 93 -21.74 5.02 -18.67
N LYS A 94 -20.57 5.16 -18.05
CA LYS A 94 -19.27 5.10 -18.74
C LYS A 94 -18.37 4.02 -18.11
N PRO A 95 -17.93 3.01 -18.86
CA PRO A 95 -16.91 2.10 -18.40
C PRO A 95 -15.57 2.84 -18.26
N TYR A 96 -14.81 2.52 -17.21
CA TYR A 96 -13.50 3.11 -17.00
C TYR A 96 -12.36 2.08 -16.88
N GLY A 97 -12.69 0.81 -16.72
CA GLY A 97 -11.72 -0.29 -16.61
C GLY A 97 -12.37 -1.64 -16.41
N GLU A 98 -11.52 -2.62 -16.12
CA GLU A 98 -11.93 -3.98 -15.80
C GLU A 98 -11.12 -4.49 -14.61
N THR A 99 -11.74 -5.32 -13.78
CA THR A 99 -11.06 -6.02 -12.68
C THR A 99 -10.17 -7.16 -13.17
N HIS A 100 -9.39 -7.75 -12.28
CA HIS A 100 -8.59 -8.94 -12.62
C HIS A 100 -9.45 -10.14 -13.05
N GLU A 101 -10.69 -10.25 -12.58
CA GLU A 101 -11.65 -11.30 -12.98
C GLU A 101 -12.49 -10.90 -14.21
N GLY A 102 -12.18 -9.77 -14.86
CA GLY A 102 -12.84 -9.32 -16.09
C GLY A 102 -14.20 -8.66 -15.90
N ARG A 103 -14.53 -8.19 -14.68
CA ARG A 103 -15.74 -7.39 -14.44
C ARG A 103 -15.53 -5.96 -14.86
N THR A 104 -16.45 -5.39 -15.60
CA THR A 104 -16.39 -4.00 -16.03
C THR A 104 -16.59 -3.06 -14.85
N LEU A 105 -15.71 -2.09 -14.70
CA LEU A 105 -15.82 -0.99 -13.74
C LEU A 105 -16.48 0.20 -14.42
N VAL A 106 -17.50 0.81 -13.79
CA VAL A 106 -18.31 1.86 -14.38
C VAL A 106 -18.43 3.07 -13.48
N HIS A 107 -18.50 4.26 -14.11
CA HIS A 107 -18.96 5.49 -13.48
C HIS A 107 -20.32 5.89 -14.03
N LEU A 108 -21.19 6.36 -13.14
CA LEU A 108 -22.43 7.00 -13.48
C LEU A 108 -22.22 8.51 -13.44
N PHE A 109 -22.38 9.18 -14.57
CA PHE A 109 -22.38 10.64 -14.64
C PHE A 109 -23.82 11.12 -14.55
N ILE A 110 -24.17 11.80 -13.46
CA ILE A 110 -25.53 12.27 -13.19
C ILE A 110 -25.48 13.79 -13.01
N THR A 111 -26.26 14.50 -13.83
CA THR A 111 -26.39 15.96 -13.83
C THR A 111 -27.62 16.38 -14.65
N SER A 112 -27.89 17.68 -14.85
CA SER A 112 -28.97 18.15 -15.73
C SER A 112 -28.72 17.78 -17.19
N ALA A 113 -29.79 17.69 -17.99
CA ALA A 113 -29.68 17.44 -19.42
C ALA A 113 -28.81 18.49 -20.14
N GLU A 114 -28.86 19.74 -19.70
CA GLU A 114 -28.07 20.84 -20.24
C GLU A 114 -26.60 20.64 -19.94
N ASN A 115 -26.25 20.22 -18.73
CA ASN A 115 -24.84 19.89 -18.36
C ASN A 115 -24.33 18.68 -19.13
N HIS A 116 -25.18 17.66 -19.37
CA HIS A 116 -24.80 16.51 -20.19
C HIS A 116 -24.41 16.90 -21.63
N GLN A 117 -25.07 17.89 -22.22
CA GLN A 117 -24.71 18.39 -23.55
C GLN A 117 -23.35 19.05 -23.62
N ARG A 118 -22.80 19.50 -22.49
CA ARG A 118 -21.51 20.20 -22.38
C ARG A 118 -20.51 19.53 -21.43
N LEU A 119 -20.66 18.25 -21.14
CA LEU A 119 -19.78 17.53 -20.20
C LEU A 119 -18.28 17.65 -20.56
N ASP A 120 -17.94 17.58 -21.84
CA ASP A 120 -16.55 17.74 -22.28
C ASP A 120 -16.03 19.16 -22.02
N GLN A 121 -16.86 20.19 -22.20
CA GLN A 121 -16.51 21.56 -21.85
C GLN A 121 -16.34 21.73 -20.33
N ILE A 122 -17.25 21.16 -19.51
CA ILE A 122 -17.13 21.20 -18.05
C ILE A 122 -15.81 20.53 -17.60
N LYS A 123 -15.49 19.39 -18.20
CA LYS A 123 -14.22 18.70 -17.92
C LYS A 123 -12.99 19.53 -18.30
N GLU A 124 -13.04 20.19 -19.48
CA GLU A 124 -11.97 21.10 -19.92
C GLU A 124 -11.82 22.27 -18.97
N ASP A 125 -12.93 22.85 -18.52
CA ASP A 125 -12.95 23.99 -17.61
C ASP A 125 -12.47 23.63 -16.20
N ASN A 126 -12.80 22.43 -15.68
CA ASN A 126 -12.15 21.88 -14.51
C ASN A 126 -10.63 21.86 -14.67
N GLY A 127 -10.14 21.38 -15.81
CA GLY A 127 -8.71 21.35 -16.11
C GLY A 127 -8.06 22.75 -16.20
N LYS A 128 -8.81 23.80 -16.53
CA LYS A 128 -8.35 25.20 -16.49
C LYS A 128 -8.32 25.75 -15.07
N LEU A 129 -9.29 25.40 -14.24
CA LEU A 129 -9.30 25.76 -12.81
C LEU A 129 -8.15 25.06 -12.05
N THR A 130 -7.84 23.82 -12.40
CA THR A 130 -6.72 23.04 -11.84
C THR A 130 -5.37 23.57 -12.34
N ASP A 131 -5.29 23.97 -13.60
CA ASP A 131 -4.08 24.53 -14.19
C ASP A 131 -4.32 25.95 -14.73
N PRO A 132 -4.24 26.97 -13.87
CA PRO A 132 -4.47 28.37 -14.24
C PRO A 132 -3.56 28.91 -15.36
N ARG A 133 -2.45 28.25 -15.67
CA ARG A 133 -1.58 28.61 -16.80
C ARG A 133 -2.27 28.48 -18.17
N LYS A 134 -3.39 27.73 -18.22
CA LYS A 134 -4.25 27.57 -19.41
C LYS A 134 -5.26 28.69 -19.59
N LEU A 135 -5.41 29.58 -18.63
CA LEU A 135 -6.25 30.75 -18.68
C LEU A 135 -5.49 31.98 -19.21
N ALA A 136 -6.22 32.94 -19.73
CA ALA A 136 -5.62 34.19 -20.23
C ALA A 136 -5.03 35.04 -19.10
N ASN A 137 -5.66 35.03 -17.94
CA ASN A 137 -5.27 35.72 -16.71
C ASN A 137 -6.05 35.15 -15.51
N ALA A 138 -5.74 35.62 -14.31
CA ALA A 138 -6.39 35.16 -13.07
C ALA A 138 -7.88 35.53 -13.00
N GLU A 139 -8.27 36.66 -13.56
CA GLU A 139 -9.66 37.14 -13.60
C GLU A 139 -10.55 36.20 -14.40
N ALA A 140 -10.04 35.61 -15.48
CA ALA A 140 -10.76 34.65 -16.32
C ALA A 140 -11.18 33.38 -15.53
N GLY A 141 -10.38 32.96 -14.54
CA GLY A 141 -10.74 31.89 -13.63
C GLY A 141 -11.92 32.27 -12.74
N THR A 142 -11.91 33.47 -12.20
CA THR A 142 -13.00 33.99 -11.36
C THR A 142 -14.30 34.11 -12.14
N GLU A 143 -14.25 34.58 -13.39
CA GLU A 143 -15.42 34.66 -14.26
C GLU A 143 -15.98 33.26 -14.61
N LEU A 144 -15.09 32.30 -14.85
CA LEU A 144 -15.48 30.91 -15.13
C LEU A 144 -16.27 30.30 -13.96
N ILE A 145 -15.85 30.50 -12.74
CA ILE A 145 -16.47 29.96 -11.51
C ILE A 145 -17.94 30.34 -11.36
N GLU A 146 -18.36 31.53 -11.79
CA GLU A 146 -19.70 32.04 -11.55
C GLU A 146 -20.80 31.10 -12.10
N ASN A 147 -20.58 30.50 -13.26
CA ASN A 147 -21.55 29.62 -13.93
C ASN A 147 -21.06 28.16 -14.09
N HIS A 148 -19.90 27.82 -13.52
CA HIS A 148 -19.34 26.49 -13.61
C HIS A 148 -19.95 25.55 -12.56
N PRO A 149 -20.44 24.34 -12.91
CA PRO A 149 -20.92 23.39 -11.92
C PRO A 149 -19.74 22.81 -11.11
N ALA A 150 -19.95 22.55 -9.83
CA ALA A 150 -18.98 21.74 -9.10
C ALA A 150 -19.00 20.29 -9.60
N THR A 151 -17.88 19.58 -9.43
CA THR A 151 -17.79 18.15 -9.73
C THR A 151 -17.58 17.37 -8.44
N ALA A 152 -18.47 16.42 -8.17
CA ALA A 152 -18.40 15.50 -7.04
C ALA A 152 -18.05 14.09 -7.51
N LEU A 153 -17.14 13.39 -6.83
CA LEU A 153 -16.90 11.96 -6.98
C LEU A 153 -17.40 11.23 -5.73
N MET A 154 -18.44 10.43 -5.88
CA MET A 154 -19.03 9.62 -4.82
C MET A 154 -18.55 8.18 -5.01
N ALA A 155 -17.56 7.74 -4.23
CA ALA A 155 -16.93 6.45 -4.39
C ALA A 155 -17.37 5.47 -3.29
N TYR A 156 -17.82 4.28 -3.69
CA TYR A 156 -18.41 3.28 -2.82
C TYR A 156 -17.71 1.92 -2.96
N ALA A 157 -17.67 1.19 -1.85
CA ALA A 157 -17.25 -0.21 -1.78
C ALA A 157 -15.87 -0.49 -2.42
N VAL A 158 -14.84 0.25 -2.02
CA VAL A 158 -13.45 -0.15 -2.27
C VAL A 158 -13.13 -1.46 -1.56
N HIS A 159 -13.79 -1.71 -0.43
CA HIS A 159 -13.85 -3.01 0.22
C HIS A 159 -15.15 -3.73 -0.18
N GLY A 160 -15.02 -4.89 -0.80
CA GLY A 160 -16.17 -5.61 -1.35
C GLY A 160 -17.10 -6.25 -0.30
N ASP A 161 -16.64 -6.38 0.95
CA ASP A 161 -17.44 -6.87 2.10
C ASP A 161 -18.19 -5.76 2.86
N GLU A 162 -18.01 -4.51 2.49
CA GLU A 162 -18.73 -3.35 2.99
C GLU A 162 -19.97 -3.13 2.11
N LEU A 163 -21.03 -3.87 2.42
CA LEU A 163 -22.09 -4.18 1.47
C LEU A 163 -23.08 -3.06 1.23
N SER A 164 -23.48 -2.30 2.28
CA SER A 164 -24.63 -1.37 2.19
C SER A 164 -24.33 -0.14 1.34
N SER A 165 -23.08 0.25 1.22
CA SER A 165 -22.64 1.42 0.46
C SER A 165 -22.98 1.29 -1.05
N THR A 166 -22.81 0.11 -1.64
CA THR A 166 -23.20 -0.15 -3.06
C THR A 166 -24.71 -0.02 -3.29
N ASP A 167 -25.51 -0.54 -2.37
CA ASP A 167 -26.98 -0.46 -2.46
C ASP A 167 -27.45 0.99 -2.24
N ALA A 168 -26.76 1.75 -1.37
CA ALA A 168 -26.98 3.18 -1.21
C ALA A 168 -26.62 3.97 -2.48
N ALA A 169 -25.50 3.64 -3.14
CA ALA A 169 -25.13 4.24 -4.43
C ALA A 169 -26.19 3.98 -5.51
N MET A 170 -26.76 2.77 -5.54
CA MET A 170 -27.85 2.40 -6.45
C MET A 170 -29.13 3.23 -6.17
N GLN A 171 -29.49 3.36 -4.89
CA GLN A 171 -30.66 4.15 -4.47
C GLN A 171 -30.44 5.64 -4.70
N LEU A 172 -29.24 6.16 -4.46
CA LEU A 172 -28.86 7.55 -4.74
C LEU A 172 -29.01 7.87 -6.24
N ALA A 173 -28.46 6.99 -7.09
CA ALA A 173 -28.57 7.16 -8.54
C ALA A 173 -30.05 7.23 -8.99
N TYR A 174 -30.90 6.33 -8.47
CA TYR A 174 -32.33 6.35 -8.74
C TYR A 174 -32.99 7.67 -8.32
N GLN A 175 -32.72 8.11 -7.08
CA GLN A 175 -33.34 9.32 -6.53
C GLN A 175 -32.92 10.58 -7.29
N LEU A 176 -31.67 10.71 -7.70
CA LEU A 176 -31.16 11.84 -8.47
C LEU A 176 -31.77 11.86 -9.89
N VAL A 177 -31.91 10.70 -10.53
CA VAL A 177 -32.43 10.60 -11.89
C VAL A 177 -33.95 10.79 -11.93
N ALA A 178 -34.68 10.20 -11.00
CA ALA A 178 -36.14 10.23 -10.93
C ALA A 178 -36.68 11.48 -10.22
N GLY A 179 -35.90 12.23 -9.47
CA GLY A 179 -36.34 13.37 -8.67
C GLY A 179 -36.89 14.51 -9.52
N ILE A 180 -38.14 14.94 -9.22
CA ILE A 180 -38.85 16.02 -9.93
C ILE A 180 -39.02 17.29 -9.09
N ASP A 181 -38.62 17.25 -7.83
CA ASP A 181 -38.64 18.41 -6.94
C ASP A 181 -37.60 19.45 -7.33
N ASP A 182 -37.78 20.70 -6.86
CA ASP A 182 -36.90 21.81 -7.22
C ASP A 182 -35.53 21.70 -6.59
N GLY A 183 -35.42 21.01 -5.45
CA GLY A 183 -34.14 20.77 -4.77
C GLY A 183 -33.22 19.87 -5.61
N THR A 184 -33.74 18.73 -6.09
CA THR A 184 -33.05 17.81 -6.99
C THR A 184 -32.69 18.47 -8.32
N LYS A 185 -33.61 19.22 -8.93
CA LYS A 185 -33.32 19.95 -10.18
C LYS A 185 -32.16 20.94 -9.98
N SER A 186 -32.22 21.77 -8.92
CA SER A 186 -31.20 22.74 -8.63
C SER A 186 -29.84 22.09 -8.29
N LEU A 187 -29.84 20.92 -7.64
CA LEU A 187 -28.64 20.16 -7.41
C LEU A 187 -27.98 19.72 -8.73
N LEU A 188 -28.77 19.14 -9.65
CA LEU A 188 -28.25 18.65 -10.93
C LEU A 188 -27.83 19.78 -11.89
N GLU A 189 -28.40 20.98 -11.78
CA GLU A 189 -27.94 22.14 -12.53
C GLU A 189 -26.59 22.64 -12.08
N GLN A 190 -26.26 22.52 -10.78
CA GLN A 190 -25.09 23.12 -10.17
C GLN A 190 -23.96 22.11 -9.89
N VAL A 191 -24.23 20.80 -9.98
CA VAL A 191 -23.25 19.76 -9.69
C VAL A 191 -23.26 18.68 -10.76
N VAL A 192 -22.08 18.29 -11.22
CA VAL A 192 -21.84 17.04 -11.96
C VAL A 192 -21.46 15.98 -10.95
N ILE A 193 -22.30 14.98 -10.79
CA ILE A 193 -22.11 13.90 -9.81
C ILE A 193 -21.58 12.67 -10.56
N ILE A 194 -20.39 12.23 -10.19
CA ILE A 194 -19.76 11.00 -10.68
C ILE A 194 -19.90 9.97 -9.57
N ILE A 195 -20.70 8.94 -9.80
CA ILE A 195 -20.82 7.84 -8.83
C ILE A 195 -19.95 6.67 -9.30
N ASP A 196 -19.02 6.23 -8.46
CA ASP A 196 -18.31 4.96 -8.57
C ASP A 196 -19.00 3.94 -7.64
N PRO A 197 -19.97 3.17 -8.12
CA PRO A 197 -20.92 2.46 -7.26
C PRO A 197 -20.34 1.21 -6.61
N LEU A 198 -19.26 0.66 -7.16
CA LEU A 198 -18.65 -0.58 -6.71
C LEU A 198 -17.21 -0.71 -7.24
N GLN A 199 -16.25 -0.23 -6.46
CA GLN A 199 -14.83 -0.24 -6.83
C GLN A 199 -14.23 -1.64 -6.81
N ASN A 200 -14.76 -2.55 -5.98
CA ASN A 200 -14.24 -3.91 -5.78
C ASN A 200 -15.31 -5.00 -6.00
N PRO A 201 -15.77 -5.19 -7.24
CA PRO A 201 -16.76 -6.23 -7.51
C PRO A 201 -16.22 -7.66 -7.31
N ASP A 202 -14.92 -7.92 -7.48
CA ASP A 202 -14.31 -9.24 -7.27
C ASP A 202 -14.39 -9.63 -5.79
N GLY A 203 -14.04 -8.69 -4.88
CA GLY A 203 -14.18 -8.88 -3.44
C GLY A 203 -15.62 -9.07 -3.01
N ARG A 204 -16.54 -8.23 -3.53
CA ARG A 204 -17.97 -8.31 -3.23
C ARG A 204 -18.57 -9.65 -3.61
N GLU A 205 -18.34 -10.13 -4.85
CA GLU A 205 -18.90 -11.39 -5.31
C GLU A 205 -18.37 -12.59 -4.52
N ARG A 206 -17.08 -12.59 -4.18
CA ARG A 206 -16.49 -13.62 -3.31
C ARG A 206 -17.15 -13.63 -1.93
N HIS A 207 -17.36 -12.47 -1.31
CA HIS A 207 -17.99 -12.33 -0.01
C HIS A 207 -19.47 -12.77 -0.04
N LEU A 208 -20.25 -12.25 -1.00
CA LEU A 208 -21.66 -12.61 -1.15
C LEU A 208 -21.86 -14.10 -1.44
N ALA A 209 -20.99 -14.73 -2.24
CA ALA A 209 -21.05 -16.16 -2.47
C ALA A 209 -20.87 -16.95 -1.16
N SER A 210 -20.01 -16.49 -0.26
CA SER A 210 -19.79 -17.14 1.03
C SER A 210 -20.96 -16.93 2.00
N ILE A 211 -21.62 -15.77 1.94
CA ILE A 211 -22.84 -15.49 2.72
C ILE A 211 -23.97 -16.42 2.29
N VAL A 212 -24.24 -16.49 0.98
CA VAL A 212 -25.34 -17.32 0.43
C VAL A 212 -25.18 -18.78 0.80
N GLN A 213 -23.95 -19.31 0.85
CA GLN A 213 -23.67 -20.69 1.28
C GLN A 213 -24.02 -20.95 2.76
N ARG A 214 -24.14 -19.91 3.59
CA ARG A 214 -24.40 -19.98 5.02
C ARG A 214 -25.79 -19.51 5.40
N THR A 215 -26.54 -18.96 4.45
CA THR A 215 -27.91 -18.49 4.67
C THR A 215 -28.87 -19.66 4.48
N GLY A 216 -29.69 -19.93 5.49
CA GLY A 216 -30.73 -20.94 5.43
C GLY A 216 -32.00 -20.47 4.71
N LEU A 217 -32.98 -21.40 4.53
CA LEU A 217 -34.27 -21.09 3.93
C LEU A 217 -35.07 -20.06 4.75
N ILE A 218 -34.88 -20.11 6.10
CA ILE A 218 -35.51 -19.17 7.04
C ILE A 218 -34.33 -18.33 7.56
N SER A 219 -34.36 -17.02 7.30
CA SER A 219 -33.35 -16.08 7.77
C SER A 219 -33.36 -16.01 9.30
N ALA A 220 -32.19 -16.03 9.90
CA ALA A 220 -32.04 -15.72 11.32
C ALA A 220 -32.37 -14.24 11.56
N THR A 221 -33.01 -13.94 12.69
CA THR A 221 -33.28 -12.54 13.10
C THR A 221 -32.00 -11.80 13.51
N ASP A 222 -30.90 -12.52 13.72
CA ASP A 222 -29.56 -11.99 14.02
C ASP A 222 -28.53 -12.77 13.21
N GLY A 223 -27.87 -12.07 12.30
CA GLY A 223 -26.91 -12.64 11.35
C GLY A 223 -25.47 -12.72 11.86
N GLN A 224 -25.21 -12.50 13.12
CA GLN A 224 -23.88 -12.48 13.73
C GLN A 224 -23.00 -13.69 13.33
N HIS A 225 -23.59 -14.89 13.27
CA HIS A 225 -22.86 -16.10 12.87
C HIS A 225 -22.41 -16.08 11.41
N ILE A 226 -23.12 -15.38 10.52
CA ILE A 226 -22.75 -15.20 9.10
C ILE A 226 -21.60 -14.24 9.02
N GLN A 227 -21.67 -13.12 9.73
CA GLN A 227 -20.67 -12.07 9.74
C GLN A 227 -19.27 -12.58 10.15
N HIS A 228 -19.20 -13.41 11.20
CA HIS A 228 -17.93 -13.94 11.69
C HIS A 228 -17.32 -15.04 10.80
N ASN A 229 -18.11 -15.68 9.97
CA ASN A 229 -17.68 -16.83 9.17
C ASN A 229 -17.67 -16.59 7.66
N ALA A 230 -18.07 -15.41 7.20
CA ALA A 230 -18.02 -15.06 5.79
C ALA A 230 -16.59 -14.94 5.30
N GLU A 231 -16.35 -15.30 4.04
CA GLU A 231 -15.04 -15.08 3.42
C GLU A 231 -14.77 -13.58 3.26
N ASN A 232 -13.54 -13.18 3.53
CA ASN A 232 -13.13 -11.78 3.45
C ASN A 232 -13.26 -11.25 2.02
N GLY A 233 -14.10 -10.24 1.83
CA GLY A 233 -14.32 -9.51 0.59
C GLY A 233 -13.53 -8.20 0.49
N ARG A 234 -12.85 -7.78 1.56
CA ARG A 234 -12.12 -6.52 1.64
C ARG A 234 -11.16 -6.31 0.46
N THR A 235 -10.43 -7.34 0.09
CA THR A 235 -9.36 -7.29 -0.91
C THR A 235 -9.85 -7.64 -2.31
N ASN A 236 -9.13 -7.17 -3.35
CA ASN A 236 -9.39 -7.55 -4.75
C ASN A 236 -9.02 -9.03 -5.05
N HIS A 237 -8.97 -9.42 -6.32
CA HIS A 237 -8.56 -10.77 -6.76
C HIS A 237 -7.22 -11.21 -6.16
N TYR A 238 -6.17 -10.38 -6.29
CA TYR A 238 -4.82 -10.67 -5.76
C TYR A 238 -4.66 -10.41 -4.26
N ARG A 239 -5.74 -10.26 -3.52
CA ARG A 239 -5.73 -9.99 -2.07
C ARG A 239 -5.05 -8.67 -1.70
N PHE A 240 -4.98 -7.70 -2.62
CA PHE A 240 -4.62 -6.34 -2.28
C PHE A 240 -5.78 -5.61 -1.63
N ASP A 241 -5.48 -4.90 -0.57
CA ASP A 241 -6.34 -3.84 -0.05
C ASP A 241 -6.20 -2.60 -0.94
N MET A 242 -7.20 -2.37 -1.80
CA MET A 242 -7.17 -1.26 -2.74
C MET A 242 -7.23 0.10 -2.06
N ASN A 243 -7.76 0.15 -0.81
CA ASN A 243 -7.69 1.35 0.03
C ASN A 243 -6.29 1.60 0.64
N ARG A 244 -5.29 0.79 0.30
CA ARG A 244 -3.86 1.02 0.61
C ARG A 244 -3.03 1.24 -0.64
N ASP A 245 -3.68 1.33 -1.82
CA ASP A 245 -3.06 1.47 -3.13
C ASP A 245 -3.43 2.79 -3.83
N GLY A 246 -3.94 3.77 -3.10
CA GLY A 246 -4.34 5.07 -3.66
C GLY A 246 -3.20 5.89 -4.25
N ALA A 247 -1.99 5.74 -3.73
CA ALA A 247 -0.80 6.47 -4.18
C ALA A 247 0.12 5.62 -5.07
N ALA A 248 0.41 4.38 -4.67
CA ALA A 248 1.32 3.48 -5.41
C ALA A 248 0.73 2.99 -6.72
N LEU A 249 -0.61 2.87 -6.80
CA LEU A 249 -1.36 2.50 -8.00
C LEU A 249 -0.83 1.21 -8.64
N VAL A 250 -0.66 0.18 -7.82
CA VAL A 250 -0.18 -1.15 -8.24
C VAL A 250 -1.30 -1.93 -8.93
N THR A 251 -2.54 -1.80 -8.42
CA THR A 251 -3.71 -2.52 -8.95
C THR A 251 -4.23 -1.84 -10.21
N LYS A 252 -4.67 -2.64 -11.18
CA LYS A 252 -5.20 -2.08 -12.44
C LYS A 252 -6.51 -1.34 -12.24
N GLU A 253 -7.30 -1.73 -11.23
CA GLU A 253 -8.53 -1.07 -10.85
C GLU A 253 -8.27 0.37 -10.42
N ASN A 254 -7.33 0.59 -9.47
CA ASN A 254 -6.96 1.93 -9.02
C ASN A 254 -6.26 2.75 -10.11
N GLN A 255 -5.44 2.11 -10.97
CA GLN A 255 -4.87 2.80 -12.14
C GLN A 255 -5.93 3.33 -13.08
N ALA A 256 -6.98 2.54 -13.34
CA ALA A 256 -8.08 2.94 -14.20
C ALA A 256 -8.92 4.07 -13.57
N ARG A 257 -9.22 3.96 -12.27
CA ARG A 257 -9.95 4.98 -11.51
C ARG A 257 -9.17 6.31 -11.48
N MET A 258 -7.86 6.27 -11.21
CA MET A 258 -7.02 7.47 -11.12
C MET A 258 -6.99 8.25 -12.43
N LYS A 259 -7.03 7.59 -13.60
CA LYS A 259 -7.15 8.26 -14.90
C LYS A 259 -8.41 9.11 -15.00
N VAL A 260 -9.52 8.70 -14.38
CA VAL A 260 -10.75 9.48 -14.38
C VAL A 260 -10.64 10.64 -13.39
N ILE A 261 -10.09 10.39 -12.19
CA ILE A 261 -9.90 11.42 -11.16
C ILE A 261 -9.02 12.54 -11.72
N THR A 262 -7.85 12.23 -12.27
CA THR A 262 -6.92 13.23 -12.83
C THR A 262 -7.45 13.92 -14.09
N ALA A 263 -8.37 13.30 -14.81
CA ALA A 263 -9.00 13.90 -15.98
C ALA A 263 -10.17 14.83 -15.63
N TRP A 264 -10.90 14.55 -14.56
CA TRP A 264 -12.06 15.34 -14.13
C TRP A 264 -11.72 16.35 -13.02
N ASN A 265 -10.67 16.11 -12.25
CA ASN A 265 -10.25 16.96 -11.14
C ASN A 265 -11.44 17.34 -10.25
N PRO A 266 -12.09 16.38 -9.55
CA PRO A 266 -13.27 16.64 -8.75
C PRO A 266 -12.95 17.62 -7.63
N HIS A 267 -13.92 18.49 -7.31
CA HIS A 267 -13.80 19.47 -6.23
C HIS A 267 -14.20 18.90 -4.87
N PHE A 268 -14.97 17.81 -4.90
CA PHE A 268 -15.47 17.11 -3.73
C PHE A 268 -15.41 15.60 -3.95
N THR A 269 -15.00 14.85 -2.94
CA THR A 269 -14.95 13.38 -3.01
C THR A 269 -15.41 12.75 -1.70
N VAL A 270 -16.04 11.59 -1.84
CA VAL A 270 -16.41 10.72 -0.73
C VAL A 270 -15.78 9.35 -0.93
N ASP A 271 -15.20 8.80 0.14
CA ASP A 271 -14.79 7.41 0.25
C ASP A 271 -15.68 6.71 1.29
N SER A 272 -16.56 5.83 0.81
CA SER A 272 -17.63 5.25 1.62
C SER A 272 -17.27 3.86 2.09
N HIS A 273 -17.19 3.70 3.42
CA HIS A 273 -16.75 2.51 4.13
C HIS A 273 -17.75 2.01 5.17
N GLU A 274 -17.46 0.80 5.68
CA GLU A 274 -18.14 0.23 6.83
C GLU A 274 -17.13 -0.28 7.86
N MET A 275 -17.44 -0.06 9.13
CA MET A 275 -16.66 -0.50 10.29
C MET A 275 -17.37 -1.62 11.06
N GLY A 276 -16.97 -1.86 12.31
CA GLY A 276 -17.58 -2.89 13.15
C GLY A 276 -19.06 -2.66 13.44
N SER A 277 -19.86 -3.73 13.49
CA SER A 277 -21.32 -3.67 13.67
C SER A 277 -21.77 -3.13 15.04
N LEU A 278 -20.88 -3.05 16.02
CA LEU A 278 -21.17 -2.50 17.34
C LEU A 278 -21.00 -0.99 17.43
N ASP A 279 -20.42 -0.38 16.42
CA ASP A 279 -20.28 1.06 16.28
C ASP A 279 -21.57 1.70 15.75
N THR A 280 -21.54 3.01 15.52
CA THR A 280 -22.66 3.76 14.94
C THR A 280 -22.28 4.29 13.55
N TYR A 281 -21.91 5.57 13.46
CA TYR A 281 -21.45 6.18 12.22
C TYR A 281 -20.33 7.18 12.52
N LEU A 282 -19.15 7.00 11.92
CA LEU A 282 -18.06 7.94 12.02
C LEU A 282 -18.11 8.90 10.82
N MET A 283 -18.05 10.19 11.14
CA MET A 283 -18.05 11.30 10.19
C MET A 283 -16.74 12.08 10.25
N ASP A 284 -16.49 12.90 9.23
CA ASP A 284 -15.49 13.96 9.30
C ASP A 284 -15.86 15.03 10.37
N PRO A 285 -14.87 15.78 10.89
CA PRO A 285 -13.46 15.68 10.57
C PRO A 285 -12.74 14.58 11.36
N PRO A 286 -11.57 14.09 10.87
CA PRO A 286 -10.74 13.09 11.55
C PRO A 286 -10.09 13.70 12.80
N ARG A 287 -9.55 12.85 13.68
CA ARG A 287 -8.73 13.29 14.81
C ARG A 287 -7.28 13.56 14.39
N GLN A 288 -6.55 14.25 15.27
CA GLN A 288 -5.10 14.38 15.16
C GLN A 288 -4.39 13.00 15.36
N PRO A 289 -3.23 12.76 14.68
CA PRO A 289 -2.51 13.71 13.84
C PRO A 289 -3.05 13.79 12.43
N LEU A 290 -3.02 14.98 11.84
CA LEU A 290 -3.30 15.21 10.44
C LEU A 290 -2.00 15.40 9.66
N ASN A 291 -2.05 15.20 8.34
CA ASN A 291 -0.93 15.55 7.49
C ASN A 291 -0.65 17.05 7.56
N PRO A 292 0.61 17.49 7.76
CA PRO A 292 0.92 18.91 7.89
C PRO A 292 0.68 19.72 6.61
N LEU A 293 0.37 19.08 5.49
CA LEU A 293 0.01 19.75 4.24
C LEU A 293 -1.48 20.15 4.16
N TYR A 294 -2.31 19.80 5.16
CA TYR A 294 -3.66 20.33 5.27
C TYR A 294 -3.62 21.83 5.55
N SER A 295 -4.37 22.60 4.77
CA SER A 295 -4.58 24.02 5.02
C SER A 295 -5.73 24.25 6.00
N ASP A 296 -5.80 25.44 6.59
CA ASP A 296 -6.95 25.85 7.41
C ASP A 296 -8.28 25.77 6.63
N LYS A 297 -8.24 25.96 5.30
CA LYS A 297 -9.40 25.86 4.43
C LYS A 297 -9.89 24.42 4.25
N ASP A 298 -8.98 23.47 4.13
CA ASP A 298 -9.37 22.04 4.07
C ASP A 298 -10.10 21.64 5.36
N LEU A 299 -9.56 22.06 6.52
CA LEU A 299 -10.16 21.76 7.82
C LEU A 299 -11.50 22.44 8.01
N TYR A 300 -11.63 23.70 7.60
CA TYR A 300 -12.89 24.44 7.64
C TYR A 300 -13.97 23.72 6.83
N TRP A 301 -13.66 23.32 5.59
CA TRP A 301 -14.65 22.64 4.76
C TRP A 301 -15.02 21.27 5.33
N ARG A 302 -14.07 20.48 5.78
CA ARG A 302 -14.34 19.18 6.41
C ARG A 302 -15.23 19.31 7.66
N GLU A 303 -15.01 20.33 8.49
CA GLU A 303 -15.87 20.60 9.65
C GLU A 303 -17.29 21.01 9.24
N LEU A 304 -17.44 21.85 8.21
CA LEU A 304 -18.76 22.27 7.72
C LEU A 304 -19.53 21.07 7.15
N PHE A 305 -18.91 20.27 6.31
CA PHE A 305 -19.56 19.09 5.72
C PHE A 305 -19.96 18.07 6.79
N GLY A 306 -19.10 17.81 7.77
CA GLY A 306 -19.41 16.94 8.91
C GLY A 306 -20.55 17.47 9.77
N PHE A 307 -20.59 18.78 10.02
CA PHE A 307 -21.67 19.43 10.77
C PHE A 307 -23.03 19.30 10.04
N GLU A 308 -23.10 19.62 8.75
CA GLU A 308 -24.33 19.51 7.96
C GLU A 308 -24.79 18.04 7.82
N GLN A 309 -23.85 17.10 7.71
CA GLN A 309 -24.13 15.66 7.70
C GLN A 309 -24.72 15.21 9.04
N GLY A 310 -24.15 15.68 10.16
CA GLY A 310 -24.65 15.42 11.51
C GLY A 310 -26.05 15.97 11.71
N ALA A 311 -26.33 17.19 11.25
CA ALA A 311 -27.66 17.77 11.32
C ALA A 311 -28.72 16.93 10.58
N ALA A 312 -28.36 16.35 9.41
CA ALA A 312 -29.26 15.43 8.69
C ALA A 312 -29.51 14.12 9.46
N PHE A 313 -28.54 13.62 10.23
CA PHE A 313 -28.73 12.46 11.12
C PHE A 313 -29.60 12.79 12.33
N ASP A 314 -29.46 13.99 12.89
CA ASP A 314 -30.28 14.47 14.03
C ASP A 314 -31.76 14.50 13.65
N GLU A 315 -32.13 14.83 12.40
CA GLU A 315 -33.51 14.79 11.92
C GLU A 315 -34.13 13.38 11.99
N HIS A 316 -33.32 12.33 11.90
CA HIS A 316 -33.73 10.94 12.03
C HIS A 316 -33.53 10.37 13.44
N GLY A 317 -32.88 11.11 14.35
CA GLY A 317 -32.52 10.66 15.70
C GLY A 317 -31.44 9.58 15.70
N TRP A 318 -30.57 9.52 14.69
CA TRP A 318 -29.49 8.54 14.57
C TRP A 318 -28.23 9.01 15.30
N SER A 319 -27.51 8.03 15.86
CA SER A 319 -26.24 8.28 16.54
C SER A 319 -25.06 8.33 15.58
N TYR A 320 -24.16 9.27 15.83
CA TYR A 320 -22.91 9.43 15.08
C TYR A 320 -21.82 10.02 15.97
N TYR A 321 -20.58 10.01 15.49
CA TYR A 321 -19.44 10.64 16.15
C TYR A 321 -18.39 11.10 15.13
N ALA A 322 -17.48 11.99 15.55
CA ALA A 322 -16.36 12.47 14.75
C ALA A 322 -15.12 12.64 15.63
N LYS A 323 -13.95 12.89 15.04
CA LYS A 323 -12.69 13.16 15.76
C LYS A 323 -12.24 11.99 16.67
N ASP A 324 -12.50 10.74 16.24
CA ASP A 324 -12.12 9.56 16.99
C ASP A 324 -10.98 8.78 16.29
N TRP A 325 -11.05 7.47 16.19
CA TRP A 325 -9.94 6.59 15.80
C TRP A 325 -9.30 6.89 14.44
N ASN A 326 -10.01 7.48 13.51
CA ASN A 326 -9.48 7.82 12.20
C ASN A 326 -8.55 9.03 12.26
N THR A 327 -7.32 8.86 11.75
CA THR A 327 -6.33 9.93 11.56
C THR A 327 -5.98 10.00 10.07
N ASP A 328 -5.69 11.19 9.57
CA ASP A 328 -5.35 11.39 8.16
C ASP A 328 -3.92 11.95 8.00
N PHE A 329 -2.98 11.28 8.67
CA PHE A 329 -1.57 11.69 8.62
C PHE A 329 -0.88 11.18 7.35
N ALA A 330 -1.09 9.94 6.96
CA ALA A 330 -0.40 9.36 5.82
C ALA A 330 -0.83 9.96 4.47
N ALA A 331 -2.07 10.43 4.35
CA ALA A 331 -2.63 11.11 3.16
C ALA A 331 -2.46 10.36 1.82
N ILE A 332 -2.10 9.08 1.87
CA ILE A 332 -1.81 8.24 0.69
C ILE A 332 -3.03 7.46 0.19
N TYR A 333 -4.14 7.54 0.91
CA TYR A 333 -5.35 6.76 0.61
C TYR A 333 -6.34 7.56 -0.22
N THR A 334 -6.42 8.86 -0.02
CA THR A 334 -7.33 9.77 -0.70
C THR A 334 -6.60 10.61 -1.74
N GLY A 335 -6.22 9.99 -2.88
CA GLY A 335 -5.49 10.69 -3.96
C GLY A 335 -6.17 11.97 -4.45
N SER A 336 -7.48 12.10 -4.28
CA SER A 336 -8.25 13.28 -4.66
C SER A 336 -8.03 14.49 -3.74
N TRP A 337 -7.83 14.30 -2.43
CA TRP A 337 -7.49 15.41 -1.52
C TRP A 337 -6.15 16.07 -1.91
N ALA A 338 -5.15 15.26 -2.18
CA ALA A 338 -3.86 15.77 -2.63
C ALA A 338 -3.95 16.57 -3.94
N GLY A 339 -4.97 16.30 -4.75
CA GLY A 339 -5.33 17.06 -5.95
C GLY A 339 -6.14 18.34 -5.69
N GLY A 340 -6.42 18.68 -4.42
CA GLY A 340 -7.17 19.88 -4.03
C GLY A 340 -8.66 19.66 -3.75
N ALA A 341 -9.18 18.44 -3.85
CA ALA A 341 -10.59 18.15 -3.52
C ALA A 341 -10.85 18.18 -2.00
N ILE A 342 -12.04 18.61 -1.59
CA ILE A 342 -12.55 18.32 -0.24
C ILE A 342 -12.87 16.83 -0.21
N ALA A 343 -12.15 16.05 0.61
CA ALA A 343 -12.30 14.60 0.69
C ALA A 343 -12.86 14.18 2.05
N LEU A 344 -13.95 13.44 2.05
CA LEU A 344 -14.63 12.96 3.25
C LEU A 344 -14.60 11.44 3.32
N LEU A 345 -14.54 10.93 4.54
CA LEU A 345 -14.69 9.52 4.87
C LEU A 345 -16.08 9.26 5.46
N TYR A 346 -16.76 8.21 5.00
CA TYR A 346 -17.91 7.64 5.68
C TYR A 346 -17.53 6.29 6.26
N GLU A 347 -17.90 6.06 7.54
CA GLU A 347 -17.72 4.74 8.20
C GLU A 347 -19.01 4.35 8.90
N GLN A 348 -19.79 3.51 8.24
CA GLN A 348 -21.05 2.99 8.73
C GLN A 348 -20.85 1.70 9.54
N ALA A 349 -21.62 1.51 10.60
CA ALA A 349 -21.68 0.21 11.28
C ALA A 349 -22.16 -0.88 10.31
N GLY A 350 -21.26 -1.81 9.96
CA GLY A 350 -21.46 -2.79 8.90
C GLY A 350 -22.41 -3.93 9.27
N VAL A 351 -23.27 -4.34 8.35
CA VAL A 351 -24.18 -5.49 8.49
C VAL A 351 -24.00 -6.44 7.30
N ASN A 352 -23.42 -7.61 7.55
CA ASN A 352 -23.15 -8.63 6.53
C ASN A 352 -24.31 -9.64 6.34
N SER A 353 -25.46 -9.36 6.93
CA SER A 353 -26.68 -10.17 6.86
C SER A 353 -27.90 -9.27 6.90
N ALA A 354 -29.09 -9.84 7.02
CA ALA A 354 -30.32 -9.05 7.12
C ALA A 354 -30.37 -8.11 8.34
N ALA A 355 -29.75 -8.49 9.44
CA ALA A 355 -29.69 -7.69 10.65
C ALA A 355 -28.57 -8.11 11.60
N TYR A 356 -28.19 -7.21 12.51
CA TYR A 356 -27.27 -7.46 13.62
C TYR A 356 -27.88 -6.95 14.92
N LYS A 357 -27.96 -7.80 15.94
CA LYS A 357 -28.55 -7.43 17.23
C LYS A 357 -27.50 -6.78 18.13
N LEU A 358 -27.69 -5.50 18.44
CA LEU A 358 -26.84 -4.76 19.34
C LEU A 358 -27.08 -5.14 20.81
N GLU A 359 -26.14 -4.84 21.72
CA GLU A 359 -26.25 -5.08 23.14
C GLU A 359 -27.44 -4.35 23.81
N THR A 360 -27.85 -3.21 23.25
CA THR A 360 -29.03 -2.45 23.64
C THR A 360 -30.34 -3.19 23.33
N GLY A 361 -30.31 -4.26 22.52
CA GLY A 361 -31.46 -4.96 21.99
C GLY A 361 -32.01 -4.41 20.69
N HIS A 362 -31.50 -3.26 20.20
CA HIS A 362 -31.80 -2.74 18.88
C HIS A 362 -31.30 -3.70 17.80
N LEU A 363 -32.06 -3.85 16.73
CA LEU A 363 -31.72 -4.66 15.58
C LEU A 363 -31.29 -3.72 14.44
N LEU A 364 -29.98 -3.54 14.28
CA LEU A 364 -29.42 -2.81 13.14
C LEU A 364 -29.68 -3.61 11.85
N THR A 365 -30.53 -3.09 10.99
CA THR A 365 -30.91 -3.77 9.75
C THR A 365 -29.99 -3.35 8.60
N TYR A 366 -29.89 -4.21 7.60
CA TYR A 366 -29.16 -3.88 6.37
C TYR A 366 -29.78 -2.65 5.65
N ARG A 367 -31.10 -2.53 5.69
CA ARG A 367 -31.82 -1.37 5.14
C ARG A 367 -31.47 -0.05 5.84
N GLU A 368 -31.35 -0.08 7.18
CA GLU A 368 -30.95 1.07 7.97
C GLU A 368 -29.52 1.51 7.60
N SER A 369 -28.57 0.59 7.44
CA SER A 369 -27.21 0.90 6.99
C SER A 369 -27.20 1.53 5.58
N VAL A 370 -28.02 1.04 4.65
CA VAL A 370 -28.20 1.66 3.32
C VAL A 370 -28.75 3.08 3.44
N HIS A 371 -29.73 3.31 4.35
CA HIS A 371 -30.35 4.61 4.56
C HIS A 371 -29.38 5.64 5.12
N HIS A 372 -28.54 5.26 6.07
CA HIS A 372 -27.48 6.11 6.63
C HIS A 372 -26.52 6.61 5.53
N HIS A 373 -26.02 5.76 4.66
CA HIS A 373 -25.17 6.16 3.53
C HIS A 373 -25.89 7.08 2.53
N LEU A 374 -27.17 6.81 2.27
CA LEU A 374 -27.97 7.63 1.36
C LEU A 374 -28.16 9.04 1.89
N VAL A 375 -28.55 9.18 3.17
CA VAL A 375 -28.77 10.49 3.83
C VAL A 375 -27.44 11.26 3.89
N SER A 376 -26.34 10.62 4.25
CA SER A 376 -25.00 11.21 4.22
C SER A 376 -24.65 11.77 2.85
N SER A 377 -24.89 10.97 1.80
CA SER A 377 -24.58 11.35 0.43
C SER A 377 -25.40 12.56 -0.03
N LEU A 378 -26.70 12.57 0.26
CA LEU A 378 -27.59 13.69 -0.10
C LEU A 378 -27.28 14.96 0.69
N ALA A 379 -27.01 14.85 1.98
CA ALA A 379 -26.61 15.98 2.84
C ALA A 379 -25.37 16.66 2.26
N ASN A 380 -24.30 15.88 2.01
CA ASN A 380 -23.04 16.42 1.52
C ASN A 380 -23.13 16.96 0.08
N LEU A 381 -23.91 16.35 -0.81
CA LEU A 381 -24.18 16.92 -2.15
C LEU A 381 -24.93 18.26 -2.06
N ASN A 382 -25.86 18.41 -1.11
CA ASN A 382 -26.53 19.68 -0.86
C ASN A 382 -25.59 20.73 -0.26
N THR A 383 -24.70 20.34 0.65
CA THR A 383 -23.66 21.23 1.20
C THR A 383 -22.74 21.74 0.09
N LEU A 384 -22.30 20.85 -0.80
CA LEU A 384 -21.50 21.20 -1.99
C LEU A 384 -22.25 22.21 -2.90
N LYS A 385 -23.51 21.92 -3.23
CA LYS A 385 -24.35 22.83 -4.03
C LYS A 385 -24.47 24.22 -3.39
N ASN A 386 -24.78 24.27 -2.11
CA ASN A 386 -25.04 25.51 -1.39
C ASN A 386 -23.78 26.40 -1.30
N ASN A 387 -22.59 25.79 -1.21
CA ASN A 387 -21.31 26.48 -1.06
C ASN A 387 -20.44 26.45 -2.35
N ARG A 388 -21.04 26.04 -3.49
CA ARG A 388 -20.34 25.77 -4.75
C ARG A 388 -19.33 26.86 -5.13
N ARG A 389 -19.73 28.12 -5.14
CA ARG A 389 -18.87 29.22 -5.61
C ARG A 389 -17.67 29.44 -4.69
N GLU A 390 -17.87 29.34 -3.39
CA GLU A 390 -16.80 29.54 -2.41
C GLU A 390 -15.79 28.37 -2.50
N ILE A 391 -16.27 27.15 -2.59
CA ILE A 391 -15.43 25.96 -2.77
C ILE A 391 -14.60 26.07 -4.05
N LEU A 392 -15.21 26.45 -5.16
CA LEU A 392 -14.49 26.63 -6.43
C LEU A 392 -13.48 27.78 -6.39
N ARG A 393 -13.76 28.86 -5.64
CA ARG A 393 -12.82 29.97 -5.46
C ARG A 393 -11.61 29.54 -4.62
N ASP A 394 -11.84 28.83 -3.52
CA ASP A 394 -10.76 28.31 -2.68
C ASP A 394 -9.90 27.30 -3.46
N TYR A 395 -10.53 26.37 -4.22
CA TYR A 395 -9.86 25.42 -5.10
C TYR A 395 -8.98 26.14 -6.13
N TYR A 396 -9.54 27.10 -6.85
CA TYR A 396 -8.80 27.87 -7.86
C TYR A 396 -7.65 28.68 -7.26
N ALA A 397 -7.86 29.34 -6.13
CA ALA A 397 -6.84 30.15 -5.45
C ALA A 397 -5.63 29.31 -5.03
N GLU A 398 -5.89 28.10 -4.53
CA GLU A 398 -4.82 27.16 -4.18
C GLU A 398 -3.99 26.75 -5.38
N HIS A 399 -4.65 26.36 -6.49
CA HIS A 399 -3.97 25.98 -7.71
C HIS A 399 -3.21 27.14 -8.37
N LEU A 400 -3.75 28.35 -8.29
CA LEU A 400 -3.06 29.55 -8.77
C LEU A 400 -1.78 29.80 -7.96
N ALA A 401 -1.85 29.71 -6.64
CA ALA A 401 -0.68 29.82 -5.78
C ALA A 401 0.35 28.69 -6.07
N ALA A 402 -0.15 27.46 -6.34
CA ALA A 402 0.71 26.32 -6.65
C ALA A 402 1.53 26.52 -7.92
N VAL A 403 0.90 26.96 -9.03
CA VAL A 403 1.61 27.17 -10.30
C VAL A 403 2.52 28.40 -10.31
N ASN A 404 2.20 29.40 -9.50
CA ASN A 404 3.06 30.58 -9.31
C ASN A 404 4.28 30.30 -8.41
N GLY A 405 4.27 29.18 -7.66
CA GLY A 405 5.28 28.87 -6.67
C GLY A 405 5.14 29.70 -5.38
N ASP A 406 3.94 30.21 -5.10
CA ASP A 406 3.65 31.02 -3.90
C ASP A 406 3.51 30.11 -2.66
N GLY A 407 3.90 30.61 -1.49
CA GLY A 407 3.79 29.92 -0.21
C GLY A 407 5.02 29.07 0.15
N GLU A 408 4.89 28.20 1.16
CA GLU A 408 6.01 27.49 1.78
C GLU A 408 6.42 26.22 1.02
N LEU A 409 5.52 25.63 0.23
CA LEU A 409 5.79 24.41 -0.53
C LEU A 409 6.53 24.73 -1.83
N THR A 410 7.82 25.06 -1.69
CA THR A 410 8.71 25.38 -2.83
C THR A 410 9.83 24.37 -2.94
N GLY A 411 10.53 24.35 -4.09
CA GLY A 411 11.75 23.57 -4.28
C GLY A 411 11.74 22.68 -5.51
N THR A 412 12.79 21.88 -5.62
CA THR A 412 13.03 20.99 -6.77
C THR A 412 13.56 19.65 -6.32
N PHE A 413 12.95 18.57 -6.77
CA PHE A 413 13.45 17.21 -6.63
C PHE A 413 14.25 16.82 -7.87
N LEU A 414 15.42 16.21 -7.66
CA LEU A 414 16.38 15.87 -8.68
C LEU A 414 16.80 14.41 -8.52
N MET A 415 16.70 13.65 -9.60
CA MET A 415 17.07 12.23 -9.60
C MET A 415 17.99 11.98 -10.80
N PRO A 416 19.29 11.73 -10.58
CA PRO A 416 20.20 11.44 -11.66
C PRO A 416 19.83 10.17 -12.41
N PRO A 417 20.28 9.99 -13.67
CA PRO A 417 20.06 8.76 -14.42
C PRO A 417 20.50 7.54 -13.61
N ASN A 418 19.63 6.55 -13.49
CA ASN A 418 19.91 5.32 -12.79
C ASN A 418 20.38 4.23 -13.78
N ALA A 419 21.37 3.42 -13.37
CA ALA A 419 21.81 2.27 -14.14
C ALA A 419 20.65 1.26 -14.36
N ASP A 420 19.78 1.10 -13.35
CA ASP A 420 18.54 0.36 -13.49
C ASP A 420 17.43 1.22 -14.14
N ARG A 421 17.47 1.25 -15.47
CA ARG A 421 16.51 2.02 -16.28
C ARG A 421 15.08 1.53 -16.11
N ALA A 422 14.87 0.24 -15.90
CA ALA A 422 13.53 -0.30 -15.67
C ALA A 422 12.93 0.22 -14.35
N ARG A 423 13.73 0.39 -13.31
CA ARG A 423 13.33 1.00 -12.04
C ARG A 423 12.92 2.45 -12.23
N MET A 424 13.75 3.24 -12.91
CA MET A 424 13.45 4.66 -13.23
C MET A 424 12.18 4.78 -14.08
N SER A 425 12.01 3.95 -15.11
CA SER A 425 10.80 3.95 -15.95
C SER A 425 9.52 3.63 -15.16
N ARG A 426 9.59 2.71 -14.20
CA ARG A 426 8.44 2.42 -13.31
C ARG A 426 8.13 3.60 -12.39
N PHE A 427 9.15 4.29 -11.91
CA PHE A 427 8.98 5.50 -11.10
C PHE A 427 8.35 6.64 -11.93
N ILE A 428 8.83 6.86 -13.14
CA ILE A 428 8.24 7.83 -14.07
C ILE A 428 6.77 7.50 -14.37
N ALA A 429 6.45 6.23 -14.61
CA ALA A 429 5.06 5.80 -14.79
C ALA A 429 4.18 6.05 -13.54
N LEU A 430 4.75 6.04 -12.33
CA LEU A 430 4.04 6.46 -11.12
C LEU A 430 3.76 7.97 -11.13
N LEU A 431 4.73 8.79 -11.55
CA LEU A 431 4.53 10.24 -11.68
C LEU A 431 3.42 10.55 -12.70
N ASP A 432 3.45 9.90 -13.87
CA ASP A 432 2.42 10.05 -14.92
C ASP A 432 1.02 9.71 -14.41
N ARG A 433 0.87 8.60 -13.69
CA ARG A 433 -0.42 8.15 -13.14
C ARG A 433 -1.00 9.13 -12.13
N ASN A 434 -0.14 9.87 -11.43
CA ASN A 434 -0.53 10.86 -10.43
C ASN A 434 -0.50 12.29 -10.97
N ALA A 435 -0.40 12.46 -12.30
CA ALA A 435 -0.35 13.75 -12.99
C ALA A 435 0.74 14.71 -12.46
N ILE A 436 1.86 14.16 -11.98
CA ILE A 436 3.02 14.94 -11.56
C ILE A 436 3.84 15.34 -12.78
N GLU A 437 4.05 16.65 -12.99
CA GLU A 437 4.88 17.17 -14.07
C GLU A 437 6.36 16.99 -13.77
N TYR A 438 7.11 16.59 -14.77
CA TYR A 438 8.56 16.43 -14.70
C TYR A 438 9.23 16.76 -16.05
N GLY A 439 10.55 16.85 -16.04
CA GLY A 439 11.35 16.96 -17.26
C GLY A 439 12.74 16.39 -17.04
N PHE A 440 13.52 16.31 -18.12
CA PHE A 440 14.90 15.81 -18.08
C PHE A 440 15.87 16.93 -18.39
N ALA A 441 16.86 17.10 -17.52
CA ALA A 441 17.91 18.10 -17.70
C ALA A 441 18.63 17.92 -19.04
N GLN A 442 18.68 18.97 -19.84
CA GLN A 442 19.35 18.97 -21.15
C GLN A 442 20.82 19.41 -21.07
N GLU A 443 21.25 19.86 -19.90
CA GLU A 443 22.62 20.24 -19.55
C GLU A 443 22.93 19.80 -18.11
N PRO A 444 24.21 19.71 -17.69
CA PRO A 444 24.56 19.39 -16.31
C PRO A 444 23.92 20.37 -15.33
N VAL A 445 23.32 19.83 -14.26
CA VAL A 445 22.62 20.62 -13.25
C VAL A 445 23.57 20.92 -12.09
N ARG A 446 23.85 22.19 -11.85
CA ARG A 446 24.64 22.64 -10.70
C ARG A 446 23.74 23.19 -9.63
N ILE A 447 23.82 22.60 -8.46
CA ILE A 447 23.00 22.95 -7.30
C ILE A 447 23.86 23.16 -6.07
N SER A 448 23.34 23.99 -5.16
CA SER A 448 23.92 24.20 -3.84
C SER A 448 22.89 23.93 -2.75
N GLY A 449 23.36 23.44 -1.60
CA GLY A 449 22.49 23.18 -0.46
C GLY A 449 21.52 22.01 -0.63
N ALA A 450 21.87 21.03 -1.46
CA ALA A 450 21.05 19.83 -1.67
C ALA A 450 21.07 18.89 -0.47
N THR A 451 19.94 18.27 -0.18
CA THR A 451 19.81 17.17 0.78
C THR A 451 19.53 15.88 0.02
N ASP A 452 20.30 14.81 0.28
CA ASP A 452 20.09 13.49 -0.31
C ASP A 452 19.07 12.66 0.48
N ILE A 453 18.67 11.49 -0.07
CA ILE A 453 17.74 10.56 0.61
C ILE A 453 18.28 9.98 1.92
N TRP A 454 19.57 10.10 2.18
CA TRP A 454 20.21 9.67 3.43
C TRP A 454 20.25 10.76 4.51
N GLY A 455 19.75 11.97 4.15
CA GLY A 455 19.74 13.15 5.02
C GLY A 455 21.06 13.93 5.02
N ASN A 456 22.00 13.61 4.13
CA ASN A 456 23.26 14.33 4.02
C ASN A 456 23.06 15.64 3.25
N LYS A 457 23.66 16.72 3.75
CA LYS A 457 23.68 18.00 3.06
C LYS A 457 24.95 18.17 2.24
N THR A 458 24.82 18.60 1.01
CA THR A 458 25.92 18.87 0.09
C THR A 458 25.95 20.35 -0.27
N GLU A 459 27.04 21.03 -0.05
CA GLU A 459 27.18 22.47 -0.35
C GLU A 459 27.17 22.77 -1.85
N ALA A 460 27.78 21.90 -2.65
CA ALA A 460 27.78 21.99 -4.11
C ALA A 460 27.74 20.60 -4.75
N LEU A 461 26.86 20.43 -5.72
CA LEU A 461 26.67 19.18 -6.45
C LEU A 461 26.47 19.49 -7.94
N GLU A 462 27.10 18.71 -8.81
CA GLU A 462 26.85 18.72 -10.25
C GLU A 462 26.24 17.37 -10.65
N LEU A 463 25.02 17.42 -11.18
CA LEU A 463 24.30 16.24 -11.67
C LEU A 463 24.36 16.17 -13.19
N PRO A 464 24.40 14.98 -13.78
CA PRO A 464 24.59 14.80 -15.23
C PRO A 464 23.35 15.20 -16.04
N VAL A 465 23.55 15.38 -17.33
CA VAL A 465 22.48 15.46 -18.34
C VAL A 465 21.57 14.24 -18.22
N GLY A 466 20.27 14.42 -18.40
CA GLY A 466 19.27 13.37 -18.23
C GLY A 466 18.78 13.20 -16.79
N THR A 467 19.25 14.03 -15.84
CA THR A 467 18.66 14.07 -14.48
C THR A 467 17.17 14.39 -14.57
N LEU A 468 16.34 13.57 -13.95
CA LEU A 468 14.91 13.80 -13.80
C LEU A 468 14.69 14.96 -12.83
N VAL A 469 13.89 15.94 -13.24
CA VAL A 469 13.63 17.19 -12.51
C VAL A 469 12.14 17.29 -12.26
N VAL A 470 11.73 17.38 -10.99
CA VAL A 470 10.35 17.64 -10.58
C VAL A 470 10.33 18.94 -9.80
N LYS A 471 9.67 19.96 -10.33
CA LYS A 471 9.53 21.27 -9.67
C LYS A 471 8.24 21.29 -8.85
N SER A 472 8.26 21.88 -7.65
CA SER A 472 7.05 22.07 -6.85
C SER A 472 6.03 23.01 -7.48
N ALA A 473 6.50 24.00 -8.27
CA ALA A 473 5.64 24.97 -8.96
C ALA A 473 4.87 24.31 -10.11
N GLN A 474 3.81 23.57 -9.76
CA GLN A 474 2.94 22.85 -10.71
C GLN A 474 1.53 22.64 -10.10
N PRO A 475 0.49 22.32 -10.90
CA PRO A 475 -0.89 22.19 -10.45
C PRO A 475 -1.05 21.24 -9.24
N HIS A 476 -0.41 20.08 -9.29
CA HIS A 476 -0.48 19.06 -8.24
C HIS A 476 0.66 19.17 -7.22
N ARG A 477 1.00 20.39 -6.79
CA ARG A 477 2.08 20.66 -5.83
C ARG A 477 2.00 19.81 -4.54
N ARG A 478 0.81 19.65 -3.97
CA ARG A 478 0.63 18.82 -2.76
C ARG A 478 0.98 17.35 -3.02
N VAL A 479 0.57 16.81 -4.17
CA VAL A 479 0.90 15.42 -4.58
C VAL A 479 2.42 15.26 -4.67
N VAL A 480 3.13 16.26 -5.27
CA VAL A 480 4.60 16.26 -5.33
C VAL A 480 5.20 16.15 -3.92
N HIS A 481 4.77 17.00 -3.00
CA HIS A 481 5.31 17.00 -1.64
C HIS A 481 4.95 15.73 -0.85
N ILE A 482 3.71 15.24 -0.95
CA ILE A 482 3.32 13.97 -0.31
C ILE A 482 4.20 12.83 -0.80
N PHE A 483 4.45 12.72 -2.11
CA PHE A 483 5.15 11.57 -2.69
C PHE A 483 6.67 11.64 -2.61
N LEU A 484 7.24 12.85 -2.69
CA LEU A 484 8.68 13.00 -2.88
C LEU A 484 9.41 13.55 -1.65
N SER A 485 8.74 14.22 -0.71
CA SER A 485 9.40 14.72 0.50
C SER A 485 10.04 13.58 1.29
N PHE A 486 11.30 13.77 1.69
CA PHE A 486 12.07 12.70 2.32
C PHE A 486 11.61 12.40 3.75
N ASP A 487 11.11 13.39 4.46
CA ASP A 487 10.66 13.23 5.83
C ASP A 487 9.51 14.20 6.15
N ILE A 488 8.31 13.67 6.39
CA ILE A 488 7.15 14.44 6.84
C ILE A 488 6.97 14.17 8.34
N ARG A 489 6.87 15.24 9.13
CA ARG A 489 6.86 15.16 10.58
C ARG A 489 5.53 15.63 11.14
N PRO A 490 4.97 14.93 12.12
CA PRO A 490 3.81 15.39 12.85
C PRO A 490 4.20 16.56 13.76
N ASP A 491 3.18 17.29 14.22
CA ASP A 491 3.35 18.39 15.16
C ASP A 491 3.98 17.94 16.48
N ASN A 492 4.84 18.79 17.06
CA ASN A 492 5.57 18.49 18.28
C ASN A 492 4.65 18.33 19.51
N ASP A 493 3.53 19.05 19.58
CA ASP A 493 2.61 18.94 20.71
C ASP A 493 1.83 17.63 20.62
N TYR A 494 1.51 17.20 19.41
CA TYR A 494 0.95 15.87 19.21
C TYR A 494 1.93 14.75 19.63
N LEU A 495 3.22 14.89 19.34
CA LEU A 495 4.24 13.90 19.73
C LEU A 495 4.32 13.72 21.25
N LYS A 496 4.02 14.76 22.06
CA LYS A 496 3.91 14.63 23.52
C LYS A 496 2.74 13.74 23.92
N ILE A 497 1.58 13.93 23.29
CA ILE A 497 0.39 13.10 23.52
C ILE A 497 0.67 11.65 23.13
N GLU A 498 1.23 11.42 21.94
CA GLU A 498 1.62 10.09 21.46
C GLU A 498 2.58 9.39 22.43
N ARG A 499 3.58 10.13 22.94
CA ARG A 499 4.54 9.60 23.90
C ARG A 499 3.87 9.21 25.22
N GLU A 500 2.95 10.03 25.73
CA GLU A 500 2.21 9.76 26.96
C GLU A 500 1.35 8.48 26.82
N GLU A 501 0.64 8.30 25.71
CA GLU A 501 -0.17 7.12 25.45
C GLU A 501 0.70 5.85 25.40
N LEU A 502 1.84 5.91 24.71
CA LEU A 502 2.78 4.80 24.65
C LEU A 502 3.35 4.42 26.01
N GLU A 503 3.70 5.41 26.87
CA GLU A 503 4.19 5.15 28.25
C GLU A 503 3.10 4.55 29.15
N LYS A 504 1.82 4.86 28.92
CA LYS A 504 0.69 4.24 29.61
C LYS A 504 0.38 2.83 29.10
N GLY A 505 0.93 2.44 27.94
CA GLY A 505 0.65 1.16 27.31
C GLY A 505 -0.64 1.12 26.47
N GLU A 506 -1.23 2.28 26.16
CA GLU A 506 -2.45 2.41 25.34
C GLU A 506 -2.20 2.18 23.84
N GLY A 507 -0.94 2.12 23.43
CA GLY A 507 -0.58 1.94 22.03
C GLY A 507 -0.46 3.25 21.26
N SER A 508 -0.05 3.15 19.99
CA SER A 508 0.10 4.31 19.10
C SER A 508 -1.24 4.84 18.63
N ARG A 509 -1.37 6.15 18.60
CA ARG A 509 -2.54 6.84 18.02
C ARG A 509 -2.42 7.02 16.51
N PHE A 510 -1.27 6.73 15.91
CA PHE A 510 -1.15 6.69 14.44
C PHE A 510 -1.91 5.49 13.90
N TYR A 511 -2.91 5.77 13.09
CA TYR A 511 -3.71 4.72 12.45
C TYR A 511 -2.88 3.95 11.41
N ASP A 512 -2.03 4.66 10.66
CA ASP A 512 -1.28 4.13 9.54
C ASP A 512 0.24 4.34 9.65
N VAL A 513 0.94 4.18 8.51
CA VAL A 513 2.38 4.38 8.43
C VAL A 513 2.76 5.85 8.65
N THR A 514 3.97 6.08 9.16
CA THR A 514 4.51 7.43 9.37
C THR A 514 5.55 7.83 8.33
N ALA A 515 5.82 6.97 7.35
CA ALA A 515 6.68 7.25 6.19
C ALA A 515 6.17 6.52 4.95
N TRP A 516 6.26 7.19 3.78
CA TRP A 516 5.78 6.65 2.48
C TRP A 516 6.53 7.23 1.29
N ASN A 517 7.71 7.77 1.47
CA ASN A 517 8.52 8.40 0.43
C ASN A 517 8.80 7.43 -0.75
N PHE A 518 8.38 7.79 -1.95
CA PHE A 518 8.54 6.92 -3.12
C PHE A 518 9.97 6.83 -3.66
N PRO A 519 10.79 7.90 -3.73
CA PRO A 519 12.20 7.76 -4.06
C PRO A 519 12.93 6.71 -3.22
N MET A 520 12.70 6.69 -1.90
CA MET A 520 13.24 5.65 -1.01
C MET A 520 12.65 4.26 -1.33
N ALA A 521 11.33 4.17 -1.53
CA ALA A 521 10.66 2.90 -1.85
C ALA A 521 11.16 2.29 -3.16
N TYR A 522 11.53 3.12 -4.13
CA TYR A 522 12.13 2.70 -5.40
C TYR A 522 13.65 2.53 -5.32
N GLY A 523 14.30 2.91 -4.22
CA GLY A 523 15.75 2.88 -4.06
C GLY A 523 16.47 3.76 -5.10
N LEU A 524 15.93 4.94 -5.38
CA LEU A 524 16.49 5.89 -6.35
C LEU A 524 17.37 6.91 -5.63
N GLU A 525 18.56 7.14 -6.15
CA GLU A 525 19.35 8.28 -5.76
C GLU A 525 18.57 9.55 -6.05
N SER A 526 18.39 10.39 -5.02
CA SER A 526 17.53 11.56 -5.11
C SER A 526 18.04 12.69 -4.23
N TYR A 527 17.79 13.91 -4.67
CA TYR A 527 18.21 15.14 -4.02
C TYR A 527 17.04 16.12 -3.94
N TRP A 528 16.97 16.81 -2.83
CA TRP A 528 16.04 17.91 -2.62
C TRP A 528 16.78 19.24 -2.48
N VAL A 529 16.26 20.28 -3.15
CA VAL A 529 16.73 21.66 -3.02
C VAL A 529 15.53 22.55 -2.70
N ASP A 530 15.60 23.34 -1.64
CA ASP A 530 14.49 24.18 -1.16
C ASP A 530 14.11 25.33 -2.14
N THR A 531 14.92 25.58 -3.13
CA THR A 531 14.70 26.63 -4.12
C THR A 531 14.26 26.07 -5.47
N VAL A 532 13.46 26.84 -6.21
CA VAL A 532 13.17 26.52 -7.61
C VAL A 532 14.45 26.70 -8.41
N THR A 533 15.03 25.59 -8.86
CA THR A 533 16.27 25.62 -9.67
C THR A 533 15.92 25.89 -11.13
N ASP A 534 16.56 26.91 -11.71
CA ASP A 534 16.43 27.18 -13.14
C ASP A 534 17.24 26.16 -13.95
N VAL A 535 16.56 25.06 -14.30
CA VAL A 535 17.12 23.97 -15.09
C VAL A 535 16.41 23.92 -16.42
N LYS A 536 17.19 23.91 -17.51
CA LYS A 536 16.65 23.68 -18.84
C LYS A 536 16.24 22.20 -18.96
N VAL A 537 14.94 21.95 -19.06
CA VAL A 537 14.38 20.62 -19.16
C VAL A 537 13.79 20.35 -20.54
N GLY A 538 13.84 19.09 -20.98
CA GLY A 538 13.13 18.55 -22.13
C GLY A 538 12.18 17.43 -21.70
N SER A 539 11.27 17.05 -22.59
CA SER A 539 10.28 16.00 -22.35
C SER A 539 10.88 14.58 -22.41
N GLU A 540 12.03 14.42 -23.05
CA GLU A 540 12.65 13.11 -23.26
C GLU A 540 14.00 13.04 -22.55
N ALA A 541 14.27 11.90 -21.91
CA ALA A 541 15.59 11.60 -21.41
C ALA A 541 16.55 11.43 -22.61
N PRO A 542 17.76 11.99 -22.56
CA PRO A 542 18.79 11.68 -23.52
C PRO A 542 19.07 10.17 -23.50
N MET A 543 18.70 9.48 -24.56
CA MET A 543 18.91 8.03 -24.64
C MET A 543 20.38 7.74 -24.96
N PRO A 544 21.05 6.89 -24.16
CA PRO A 544 22.36 6.40 -24.52
C PRO A 544 22.25 5.59 -25.81
N THR A 545 23.22 5.76 -26.69
CA THR A 545 23.28 4.98 -27.93
C THR A 545 23.41 3.50 -27.59
N ARG A 546 22.42 2.69 -27.98
CA ARG A 546 22.53 1.23 -27.87
C ARG A 546 23.53 0.70 -28.87
N GLU A 547 24.40 -0.21 -28.43
CA GLU A 547 25.27 -0.95 -29.36
C GLU A 547 24.40 -1.81 -30.27
N SER A 548 24.64 -1.72 -31.58
CA SER A 548 23.95 -2.59 -32.54
C SER A 548 24.54 -4.00 -32.51
N ILE A 549 23.70 -5.00 -32.28
CA ILE A 549 24.06 -6.40 -32.25
C ILE A 549 23.64 -7.03 -33.58
N ASP A 550 24.56 -7.68 -34.25
CA ASP A 550 24.20 -8.53 -35.38
C ASP A 550 23.68 -9.90 -34.90
N TRP A 551 22.38 -9.98 -34.67
CA TRP A 551 21.68 -11.15 -34.17
C TRP A 551 21.74 -12.37 -35.12
N LYS A 552 22.03 -12.14 -36.41
CA LYS A 552 22.17 -13.18 -37.42
C LYS A 552 23.51 -13.93 -37.29
N ARG A 553 24.50 -13.29 -36.69
CA ARG A 553 25.80 -13.88 -36.46
C ARG A 553 25.84 -14.64 -35.15
N LYS A 554 25.76 -15.98 -35.19
CA LYS A 554 25.92 -16.83 -34.00
C LYS A 554 27.30 -16.59 -33.36
N PRO A 555 27.40 -16.23 -32.07
CA PRO A 555 28.69 -16.16 -31.39
C PRO A 555 29.29 -17.54 -31.24
N LYS A 556 30.60 -17.61 -31.14
CA LYS A 556 31.31 -18.88 -31.02
C LYS A 556 31.06 -19.57 -29.67
N TYR A 557 30.87 -18.77 -28.60
CA TYR A 557 30.72 -19.30 -27.26
C TYR A 557 29.29 -19.13 -26.71
N GLY A 558 28.74 -17.93 -26.73
CA GLY A 558 27.41 -17.66 -26.19
C GLY A 558 27.09 -16.18 -26.06
N TYR A 559 26.18 -15.86 -25.14
CA TYR A 559 25.75 -14.50 -24.87
C TYR A 559 25.83 -14.19 -23.38
N VAL A 560 26.17 -12.96 -23.04
CA VAL A 560 26.13 -12.43 -21.68
C VAL A 560 25.01 -11.39 -21.60
N VAL A 561 24.14 -11.54 -20.59
CA VAL A 561 23.12 -10.55 -20.23
C VAL A 561 23.60 -9.79 -19.00
N ASP A 562 23.70 -8.48 -19.13
CA ASP A 562 24.14 -7.61 -18.04
C ASP A 562 23.08 -7.54 -16.93
N PHE A 563 23.52 -7.59 -15.69
CA PHE A 563 22.65 -7.52 -14.49
C PHE A 563 22.52 -6.09 -13.94
N SER A 564 22.51 -5.10 -14.79
CA SER A 564 22.39 -3.68 -14.42
C SER A 564 20.93 -3.21 -14.24
N SER A 565 19.94 -4.03 -14.56
CA SER A 565 18.53 -3.68 -14.54
C SER A 565 17.64 -4.77 -13.95
N ALA A 566 16.64 -4.37 -13.17
CA ALA A 566 15.61 -5.27 -12.66
C ALA A 566 14.79 -5.98 -13.78
N ALA A 567 14.85 -5.47 -15.01
CA ALA A 567 14.25 -6.13 -16.18
C ALA A 567 14.87 -7.51 -16.49
N VAL A 568 16.06 -7.80 -15.97
CA VAL A 568 16.69 -9.13 -16.09
C VAL A 568 15.83 -10.23 -15.47
N TYR A 569 15.09 -9.96 -14.38
CA TYR A 569 14.19 -10.97 -13.81
C TYR A 569 13.03 -11.32 -14.74
N ASP A 570 12.48 -10.33 -15.44
CA ASP A 570 11.45 -10.55 -16.46
C ASP A 570 12.00 -11.41 -17.62
N ALA A 571 13.23 -11.09 -18.06
CA ALA A 571 13.93 -11.86 -19.11
C ALA A 571 14.25 -13.29 -18.66
N MET A 572 14.69 -13.50 -17.40
CA MET A 572 14.98 -14.83 -16.84
C MET A 572 13.77 -15.75 -16.88
N VAL A 573 12.59 -15.26 -16.47
CA VAL A 573 11.35 -16.06 -16.51
C VAL A 573 11.06 -16.50 -17.94
N ARG A 574 11.16 -15.59 -18.92
CA ARG A 574 10.95 -15.93 -20.34
C ARG A 574 11.95 -16.91 -20.88
N LEU A 575 13.22 -16.77 -20.50
CA LEU A 575 14.28 -17.70 -20.92
C LEU A 575 14.03 -19.11 -20.37
N PHE A 576 13.61 -19.24 -19.11
CA PHE A 576 13.23 -20.54 -18.55
C PHE A 576 12.02 -21.17 -19.27
N GLU A 577 11.00 -20.36 -19.60
CA GLU A 577 9.84 -20.84 -20.37
C GLU A 577 10.21 -21.34 -21.79
N GLN A 578 11.24 -20.73 -22.38
CA GLN A 578 11.81 -21.17 -23.69
C GLN A 578 12.79 -22.35 -23.56
N GLY A 579 12.93 -22.92 -22.36
CA GLY A 579 13.82 -24.05 -22.11
C GLY A 579 15.31 -23.71 -22.15
N CYS A 580 15.67 -22.44 -21.97
CA CYS A 580 17.06 -22.01 -21.95
C CYS A 580 17.79 -22.41 -20.67
N HIS A 581 19.06 -22.77 -20.80
CA HIS A 581 19.97 -23.03 -19.70
C HIS A 581 20.72 -21.72 -19.34
N LEU A 582 20.51 -21.22 -18.16
CA LEU A 582 21.10 -19.98 -17.65
C LEU A 582 22.16 -20.28 -16.62
N ARG A 583 23.27 -19.56 -16.68
CA ARG A 583 24.31 -19.56 -15.64
C ARG A 583 24.44 -18.15 -15.09
N VAL A 584 24.59 -18.02 -13.77
CA VAL A 584 24.83 -16.74 -13.14
C VAL A 584 26.28 -16.61 -12.72
N ALA A 585 26.90 -15.48 -13.04
CA ALA A 585 28.21 -15.13 -12.53
C ALA A 585 28.11 -14.76 -11.04
N ILE A 586 28.92 -15.37 -10.18
CA ILE A 586 28.98 -15.07 -8.75
C ILE A 586 30.19 -14.21 -8.37
N GLU A 587 31.04 -13.87 -9.32
CA GLU A 587 32.16 -12.96 -9.20
C GLU A 587 32.16 -12.00 -10.41
N PRO A 588 32.68 -10.76 -10.24
CA PRO A 588 32.81 -9.82 -11.36
C PRO A 588 33.82 -10.30 -12.38
N PHE A 589 33.64 -9.94 -13.64
CA PHE A 589 34.56 -10.28 -14.72
C PHE A 589 34.53 -9.24 -15.85
N ASP A 590 35.64 -9.18 -16.61
CA ASP A 590 35.76 -8.31 -17.78
C ASP A 590 35.72 -9.15 -19.06
N LEU A 591 34.86 -8.76 -20.01
CA LEU A 591 34.76 -9.40 -21.31
C LEU A 591 34.65 -8.36 -22.43
N ASP A 592 35.52 -8.44 -23.41
CA ASP A 592 35.53 -7.58 -24.62
C ASP A 592 35.46 -6.07 -24.29
N GLY A 593 36.17 -5.67 -23.20
CA GLY A 593 36.26 -4.27 -22.76
C GLY A 593 35.06 -3.79 -21.89
N HIS A 594 34.14 -4.70 -21.55
CA HIS A 594 33.03 -4.42 -20.65
C HIS A 594 33.24 -5.09 -19.30
N HIS A 595 32.92 -4.38 -18.23
CA HIS A 595 32.93 -4.89 -16.87
C HIS A 595 31.53 -5.37 -16.47
N TYR A 596 31.44 -6.62 -16.00
CA TYR A 596 30.20 -7.24 -15.54
C TYR A 596 30.22 -7.45 -14.05
N GLN A 597 29.15 -7.07 -13.38
CA GLN A 597 28.96 -7.32 -11.95
C GLN A 597 28.47 -8.75 -11.70
N PRO A 598 28.62 -9.27 -10.48
CA PRO A 598 27.95 -10.51 -10.07
C PRO A 598 26.44 -10.41 -10.34
N GLY A 599 25.84 -11.54 -10.74
CA GLY A 599 24.46 -11.59 -11.22
C GLY A 599 24.34 -11.62 -12.73
N ALA A 600 25.35 -11.24 -13.49
CA ALA A 600 25.33 -11.33 -14.96
C ALA A 600 25.03 -12.75 -15.42
N LEU A 601 24.15 -12.89 -16.43
CA LEU A 601 23.74 -14.20 -16.92
C LEU A 601 24.57 -14.61 -18.13
N MET A 602 24.97 -15.86 -18.16
CA MET A 602 25.66 -16.49 -19.27
C MET A 602 24.79 -17.58 -19.92
N LEU A 603 24.58 -17.46 -21.22
CA LEU A 603 23.88 -18.46 -22.04
C LEU A 603 24.88 -19.04 -23.06
N ARG A 604 25.35 -20.29 -22.86
CA ARG A 604 26.27 -20.95 -23.76
C ARG A 604 25.51 -21.44 -25.01
N ALA A 605 26.01 -21.12 -26.19
CA ALA A 605 25.30 -21.40 -27.43
C ALA A 605 25.06 -22.92 -27.66
N HIS A 606 25.98 -23.77 -27.20
CA HIS A 606 25.87 -25.23 -27.37
C HIS A 606 24.98 -25.93 -26.31
N GLU A 607 24.62 -25.24 -25.26
CA GLU A 607 23.70 -25.73 -24.21
C GLU A 607 22.25 -25.23 -24.41
N ASN A 608 22.01 -24.41 -25.43
CA ASN A 608 20.76 -23.67 -25.62
C ASN A 608 20.14 -23.95 -26.99
N PRO A 609 18.84 -23.63 -27.18
CA PRO A 609 18.15 -23.82 -28.46
C PRO A 609 18.85 -23.15 -29.66
N ASP A 610 18.72 -23.70 -30.83
CA ASP A 610 19.35 -23.17 -32.07
C ASP A 610 18.94 -21.76 -32.43
N ASN A 611 17.72 -21.37 -32.08
CA ASN A 611 17.15 -20.02 -32.25
C ASN A 611 17.41 -19.06 -31.06
N LEU A 612 18.40 -19.35 -30.20
CA LEU A 612 18.73 -18.53 -29.03
C LEU A 612 18.92 -17.05 -29.41
N GLY A 613 19.54 -16.74 -30.54
CA GLY A 613 19.72 -15.36 -31.00
C GLY A 613 18.40 -14.62 -31.22
N GLU A 614 17.39 -15.27 -31.80
CA GLU A 614 16.07 -14.70 -32.01
C GLU A 614 15.34 -14.47 -30.68
N ILE A 615 15.42 -15.44 -29.76
CA ILE A 615 14.87 -15.31 -28.40
C ILE A 615 15.47 -14.08 -27.69
N LEU A 616 16.79 -13.97 -27.72
CA LEU A 616 17.49 -12.86 -27.06
C LEU A 616 17.26 -11.50 -27.75
N GLN A 617 17.09 -11.47 -29.06
CA GLN A 617 16.69 -10.27 -29.79
C GLN A 617 15.32 -9.76 -29.33
N GLN A 618 14.35 -10.66 -29.20
CA GLN A 618 13.01 -10.34 -28.72
C GLN A 618 13.06 -9.83 -27.28
N LEU A 619 13.82 -10.48 -26.42
CA LEU A 619 13.96 -10.05 -25.01
C LEU A 619 14.63 -8.68 -24.88
N ALA A 620 15.66 -8.39 -25.68
CA ALA A 620 16.31 -7.07 -25.68
C ALA A 620 15.37 -5.96 -26.16
N HIS A 621 14.41 -6.30 -27.03
CA HIS A 621 13.36 -5.38 -27.45
C HIS A 621 12.31 -5.17 -26.36
N ASP A 622 11.81 -6.26 -25.73
CA ASP A 622 10.66 -6.21 -24.82
C ASP A 622 11.01 -5.68 -23.43
N PHE A 623 12.24 -5.92 -22.93
CA PHE A 623 12.59 -5.71 -21.53
C PHE A 623 13.74 -4.72 -21.29
N ASP A 624 14.24 -4.04 -22.27
CA ASP A 624 15.37 -3.10 -22.12
C ASP A 624 16.58 -3.70 -21.36
N VAL A 625 16.94 -4.95 -21.68
CA VAL A 625 18.11 -5.63 -21.15
C VAL A 625 19.29 -5.49 -22.11
N THR A 626 20.49 -5.30 -21.56
CA THR A 626 21.73 -5.24 -22.34
C THR A 626 22.28 -6.66 -22.53
N ILE A 627 22.40 -7.09 -23.77
CA ILE A 627 22.91 -8.42 -24.13
C ILE A 627 24.11 -8.25 -25.06
N ARG A 628 25.17 -9.02 -24.86
CA ARG A 628 26.35 -8.97 -25.71
C ARG A 628 26.82 -10.39 -26.11
N PRO A 629 27.28 -10.60 -27.35
CA PRO A 629 27.80 -11.88 -27.79
C PRO A 629 29.21 -12.13 -27.25
N ALA A 630 29.48 -13.33 -26.77
CA ALA A 630 30.77 -13.80 -26.29
C ALA A 630 31.41 -14.71 -27.34
N GLN A 631 32.58 -14.36 -27.84
CA GLN A 631 33.31 -15.11 -28.85
C GLN A 631 34.28 -16.16 -28.28
N SER A 632 34.62 -16.01 -26.99
CA SER A 632 35.52 -16.88 -26.26
C SER A 632 35.02 -17.17 -24.87
N ALA A 633 35.43 -18.29 -24.28
CA ALA A 633 35.23 -18.55 -22.87
C ALA A 633 36.22 -17.78 -21.99
N SER A 634 37.33 -17.32 -22.54
CA SER A 634 38.37 -16.60 -21.78
C SER A 634 38.02 -15.12 -21.64
N VAL A 635 38.08 -14.62 -20.42
CA VAL A 635 37.81 -13.24 -20.06
C VAL A 635 39.06 -12.35 -20.03
N GLY A 636 40.23 -12.92 -20.17
CA GLY A 636 41.50 -12.17 -20.18
C GLY A 636 42.11 -12.00 -18.79
N LYS A 637 42.20 -10.75 -18.30
CA LYS A 637 42.99 -10.45 -17.08
C LYS A 637 42.19 -10.38 -15.79
N VAL A 638 40.89 -10.09 -15.86
CA VAL A 638 40.07 -9.82 -14.67
C VAL A 638 38.87 -10.76 -14.64
N GLY A 639 38.74 -11.50 -13.56
CA GLY A 639 37.62 -12.39 -13.29
C GLY A 639 37.78 -13.82 -13.78
N PRO A 640 36.81 -14.68 -13.48
CA PRO A 640 36.81 -16.08 -13.85
C PRO A 640 36.39 -16.27 -15.30
N ASP A 641 37.03 -17.23 -16.00
CA ASP A 641 36.65 -17.66 -17.35
C ASP A 641 35.20 -18.19 -17.36
N LEU A 642 34.45 -17.91 -18.44
CA LEU A 642 33.02 -18.20 -18.61
C LEU A 642 32.72 -19.72 -18.51
N GLY A 643 33.71 -20.58 -18.71
CA GLY A 643 33.59 -22.02 -18.54
C GLY A 643 33.78 -22.51 -17.09
N GLY A 644 34.20 -21.67 -16.18
CA GLY A 644 34.57 -22.03 -14.83
C GLY A 644 33.40 -22.22 -13.86
N PRO A 645 33.69 -22.69 -12.61
CA PRO A 645 32.66 -22.99 -11.61
C PRO A 645 32.01 -21.72 -11.03
N LYS A 646 32.54 -20.54 -11.30
CA LYS A 646 31.98 -19.27 -10.88
C LYS A 646 30.78 -18.82 -11.76
N PHE A 647 30.47 -19.59 -12.79
CA PHE A 647 29.24 -19.47 -13.60
C PHE A 647 28.29 -20.62 -13.24
N VAL A 648 27.50 -20.40 -12.20
CA VAL A 648 26.64 -21.42 -11.58
C VAL A 648 25.37 -21.62 -12.44
N LEU A 649 25.05 -22.87 -12.74
CA LEU A 649 23.82 -23.22 -13.47
C LEU A 649 22.59 -22.94 -12.59
N LEU A 650 21.66 -22.17 -13.15
CA LEU A 650 20.37 -21.92 -12.52
C LEU A 650 19.35 -22.99 -12.93
N HIS A 651 18.57 -23.43 -11.97
CA HIS A 651 17.46 -24.34 -12.20
C HIS A 651 16.14 -23.59 -12.20
N ALA A 652 15.27 -23.89 -13.17
CA ALA A 652 13.96 -23.26 -13.24
C ALA A 652 13.16 -23.50 -11.93
N PRO A 653 12.69 -22.46 -11.26
CA PRO A 653 11.95 -22.59 -10.01
C PRO A 653 10.55 -23.16 -10.30
N ARG A 654 10.15 -24.15 -9.50
CA ARG A 654 8.79 -24.68 -9.42
C ARG A 654 8.23 -24.25 -8.05
N VAL A 655 7.48 -23.16 -8.07
CA VAL A 655 7.09 -22.44 -6.85
C VAL A 655 5.73 -22.90 -6.33
N ALA A 656 5.71 -23.32 -5.06
CA ALA A 656 4.51 -23.38 -4.24
C ALA A 656 4.43 -22.12 -3.36
N LEU A 657 3.28 -21.48 -3.32
CA LEU A 657 2.99 -20.34 -2.43
C LEU A 657 1.91 -20.76 -1.45
N SER A 658 2.23 -20.77 -0.15
CA SER A 658 1.24 -21.12 0.87
C SER A 658 0.09 -20.11 0.87
N ALA A 659 -1.11 -20.62 0.65
CA ALA A 659 -2.37 -19.89 0.66
C ALA A 659 -3.07 -19.94 2.04
N ASP A 660 -2.40 -20.48 3.06
CA ASP A 660 -2.94 -20.53 4.42
C ASP A 660 -3.14 -19.10 4.97
N GLY A 661 -4.42 -18.71 5.10
CA GLY A 661 -4.82 -17.39 5.58
C GLY A 661 -4.45 -16.26 4.58
N MET A 662 -4.84 -16.37 3.32
CA MET A 662 -4.62 -15.42 2.20
C MET A 662 -4.64 -13.95 2.64
N SER A 663 -3.48 -13.43 3.04
CA SER A 663 -3.26 -12.07 3.53
C SER A 663 -2.80 -11.13 2.40
N ASN A 664 -2.68 -9.83 2.69
CA ASN A 664 -2.06 -8.88 1.78
C ASN A 664 -0.62 -9.26 1.41
N ALA A 665 0.14 -9.86 2.33
CA ALA A 665 1.49 -10.34 2.05
C ALA A 665 1.49 -11.52 1.06
N PHE A 666 0.54 -12.45 1.20
CA PHE A 666 0.31 -13.49 0.19
C PHE A 666 -0.01 -12.86 -1.17
N GLY A 667 -0.94 -11.91 -1.20
CA GLY A 667 -1.35 -11.22 -2.41
C GLY A 667 -0.20 -10.50 -3.11
N ALA A 668 0.66 -9.82 -2.36
CA ALA A 668 1.82 -9.12 -2.91
C ALA A 668 2.80 -10.08 -3.61
N VAL A 669 3.09 -11.24 -3.00
CA VAL A 669 3.95 -12.26 -3.60
C VAL A 669 3.28 -12.89 -4.82
N TRP A 670 1.99 -13.23 -4.72
CA TRP A 670 1.23 -13.81 -5.83
C TRP A 670 1.18 -12.87 -7.03
N HIS A 671 0.82 -11.61 -6.83
CA HIS A 671 0.81 -10.59 -7.87
C HIS A 671 2.18 -10.38 -8.51
N LEU A 672 3.25 -10.33 -7.70
CA LEU A 672 4.62 -10.19 -8.22
C LEU A 672 4.98 -11.35 -9.16
N LEU A 673 4.75 -12.60 -8.73
CA LEU A 673 5.14 -13.77 -9.48
C LEU A 673 4.23 -13.99 -10.70
N ASP A 674 2.92 -14.00 -10.48
CA ASP A 674 1.93 -14.35 -11.51
C ASP A 674 1.65 -13.17 -12.46
N TYR A 675 1.19 -12.04 -11.92
CA TYR A 675 0.72 -10.93 -12.76
C TYR A 675 1.88 -10.14 -13.38
N ARG A 676 2.89 -9.76 -12.57
CA ARG A 676 3.98 -8.90 -13.04
C ARG A 676 5.07 -9.69 -13.79
N LEU A 677 5.60 -10.75 -13.20
CA LEU A 677 6.67 -11.56 -13.82
C LEU A 677 6.14 -12.58 -14.83
N LYS A 678 4.82 -12.85 -14.82
CA LYS A 678 4.20 -13.92 -15.63
C LYS A 678 4.81 -15.29 -15.35
N MET A 679 5.22 -15.52 -14.12
CA MET A 679 5.86 -16.75 -13.68
C MET A 679 4.81 -17.73 -13.15
N ARG A 680 4.93 -19.00 -13.47
CA ARG A 680 4.05 -20.04 -12.95
C ARG A 680 4.25 -20.23 -11.46
N VAL A 681 3.18 -20.04 -10.69
CA VAL A 681 3.13 -20.25 -9.26
C VAL A 681 1.88 -21.06 -8.90
N SER A 682 2.00 -21.97 -7.94
CA SER A 682 0.87 -22.76 -7.45
C SER A 682 0.51 -22.30 -6.04
N PRO A 683 -0.63 -21.63 -5.83
CA PRO A 683 -1.20 -21.48 -4.50
C PRO A 683 -1.52 -22.86 -3.92
N VAL A 684 -1.05 -23.14 -2.71
CA VAL A 684 -1.22 -24.46 -2.05
C VAL A 684 -1.75 -24.26 -0.63
N GLU A 685 -2.68 -25.12 -0.23
CA GLU A 685 -3.26 -25.14 1.13
C GLU A 685 -3.04 -26.52 1.77
N GLY A 686 -2.74 -26.50 3.08
CA GLY A 686 -2.70 -27.73 3.87
C GLY A 686 -1.74 -28.81 3.36
N ARG A 687 -2.23 -30.05 3.26
CA ARG A 687 -1.41 -31.24 2.88
C ARG A 687 -1.22 -31.36 1.38
N ASN A 688 -0.28 -30.64 0.81
CA ASN A 688 0.10 -30.77 -0.60
C ASN A 688 1.38 -31.61 -0.77
N ASP A 689 1.51 -32.27 -1.90
CA ASP A 689 2.74 -33.03 -2.26
C ASP A 689 3.84 -32.05 -2.70
N LEU A 690 4.70 -31.67 -1.75
CA LEU A 690 5.81 -30.74 -1.98
C LEU A 690 6.89 -31.27 -2.94
N ARG A 691 6.92 -32.58 -3.25
CA ARG A 691 7.91 -33.17 -4.17
C ARG A 691 7.80 -32.62 -5.60
N LYS A 692 6.66 -32.02 -5.95
CA LYS A 692 6.46 -31.34 -7.24
C LYS A 692 7.17 -29.99 -7.35
N TYR A 693 7.56 -29.42 -6.22
CA TYR A 693 8.13 -28.08 -6.10
C TYR A 693 9.57 -28.13 -5.62
N ASN A 694 10.34 -27.12 -5.94
CA ASN A 694 11.68 -26.93 -5.38
C ASN A 694 11.80 -25.63 -4.57
N VAL A 695 10.75 -24.78 -4.59
CA VAL A 695 10.62 -23.57 -3.78
C VAL A 695 9.28 -23.56 -3.11
N LEU A 696 9.24 -23.35 -1.79
CA LEU A 696 8.04 -23.08 -1.01
C LEU A 696 8.15 -21.69 -0.40
N ILE A 697 7.15 -20.87 -0.63
CA ILE A 697 7.06 -19.53 -0.06
C ILE A 697 5.96 -19.50 1.02
N LEU A 698 6.31 -19.12 2.24
CA LEU A 698 5.40 -18.86 3.35
C LEU A 698 5.30 -17.35 3.55
N SER A 699 4.13 -16.79 3.24
CA SER A 699 3.80 -15.40 3.55
C SER A 699 3.03 -15.34 4.87
N GLU A 700 3.11 -14.28 5.66
CA GLU A 700 2.40 -13.96 6.91
C GLU A 700 1.86 -15.14 7.78
N ARG A 701 1.20 -16.12 7.20
CA ARG A 701 0.66 -17.31 7.86
C ARG A 701 1.02 -18.54 7.06
N GLY A 702 1.73 -19.43 7.65
CA GLY A 702 2.11 -20.72 7.06
C GLY A 702 2.92 -21.49 8.08
N ALA A 703 2.37 -22.62 8.55
CA ALA A 703 3.05 -23.43 9.55
C ALA A 703 4.18 -24.24 8.92
N VAL A 704 5.32 -24.29 9.60
CA VAL A 704 6.41 -25.19 9.26
C VAL A 704 6.08 -26.57 9.85
N SER A 705 5.40 -27.41 9.07
CA SER A 705 5.06 -28.79 9.47
C SER A 705 6.30 -29.69 9.40
N GLU A 706 6.21 -30.88 10.01
CA GLU A 706 7.27 -31.90 9.93
C GLU A 706 7.55 -32.32 8.45
N GLU A 707 6.52 -32.30 7.60
CA GLU A 707 6.68 -32.56 6.18
C GLU A 707 7.50 -31.44 5.49
N VAL A 708 7.28 -30.18 5.85
CA VAL A 708 8.07 -29.04 5.35
C VAL A 708 9.52 -29.18 5.82
N LYS A 709 9.75 -29.49 7.10
CA LYS A 709 11.11 -29.69 7.64
C LYS A 709 11.86 -30.79 6.89
N LYS A 710 11.19 -31.94 6.69
CA LYS A 710 11.76 -33.04 5.93
C LYS A 710 12.07 -32.65 4.49
N TRP A 711 11.15 -31.94 3.82
CA TRP A 711 11.34 -31.48 2.45
C TRP A 711 12.49 -30.49 2.32
N VAL A 712 12.68 -29.58 3.29
CA VAL A 712 13.87 -28.70 3.35
C VAL A 712 15.15 -29.53 3.52
N ALA A 713 15.16 -30.50 4.45
CA ALA A 713 16.31 -31.38 4.67
C ALA A 713 16.67 -32.25 3.44
N GLU A 714 15.71 -32.49 2.56
CA GLU A 714 15.88 -33.18 1.27
C GLU A 714 16.32 -32.25 0.12
N GLY A 715 16.57 -30.95 0.39
CA GLY A 715 17.09 -29.96 -0.55
C GLY A 715 16.05 -29.00 -1.11
N GLY A 716 14.87 -28.92 -0.54
CA GLY A 716 13.86 -27.90 -0.85
C GLY A 716 14.25 -26.52 -0.36
N THR A 717 13.95 -25.47 -1.12
CA THR A 717 14.19 -24.07 -0.73
C THR A 717 12.96 -23.49 -0.08
N LEU A 718 13.06 -23.11 1.20
CA LEU A 718 12.01 -22.44 1.97
C LEU A 718 12.29 -20.94 2.05
N ILE A 719 11.32 -20.14 1.63
CA ILE A 719 11.35 -18.67 1.77
C ILE A 719 10.21 -18.27 2.71
N ALA A 720 10.54 -17.55 3.79
CA ALA A 720 9.54 -17.12 4.77
C ALA A 720 9.58 -15.61 4.98
N PHE A 721 8.38 -14.99 5.03
CA PHE A 721 8.21 -13.57 5.29
C PHE A 721 7.36 -13.33 6.55
N GLY A 722 7.52 -12.15 7.15
CA GLY A 722 6.62 -11.66 8.18
C GLY A 722 6.48 -12.60 9.38
N ARG A 723 5.26 -13.00 9.68
CA ARG A 723 4.94 -13.89 10.82
C ARG A 723 5.55 -15.28 10.66
N SER A 724 5.56 -15.83 9.45
CA SER A 724 6.17 -17.14 9.20
C SER A 724 7.66 -17.15 9.49
N ALA A 725 8.39 -16.06 9.14
CA ALA A 725 9.80 -15.91 9.52
C ALA A 725 9.98 -15.83 11.05
N VAL A 726 9.07 -15.15 11.75
CA VAL A 726 9.08 -15.09 13.22
C VAL A 726 8.84 -16.46 13.85
N GLU A 727 7.92 -17.25 13.31
CA GLU A 727 7.63 -18.61 13.80
C GLU A 727 8.86 -19.52 13.64
N ILE A 728 9.56 -19.42 12.49
CA ILE A 728 10.82 -20.14 12.26
C ILE A 728 11.90 -19.70 13.27
N ALA A 729 12.07 -18.38 13.46
CA ALA A 729 13.06 -17.84 14.40
C ALA A 729 12.74 -18.14 15.88
N SER A 730 11.48 -18.39 16.23
CA SER A 730 11.06 -18.76 17.58
C SER A 730 11.08 -20.29 17.82
N GLY A 731 10.98 -21.08 16.76
CA GLY A 731 10.77 -22.54 16.84
C GLY A 731 12.01 -23.40 17.07
N ASN A 732 13.22 -22.86 16.83
CA ASN A 732 14.54 -23.51 17.08
C ASN A 732 14.92 -24.75 16.24
N GLU A 733 14.14 -25.12 15.23
CA GLU A 733 14.30 -26.46 14.65
C GLU A 733 14.94 -26.48 13.26
N ILE A 734 14.77 -25.43 12.47
CA ILE A 734 15.29 -25.37 11.10
C ILE A 734 16.15 -24.14 10.79
N SER A 735 16.37 -23.26 11.75
CA SER A 735 17.22 -22.09 11.59
C SER A 735 17.93 -21.72 12.87
N SER A 736 19.14 -21.17 12.75
CA SER A 736 19.92 -20.60 13.85
C SER A 736 19.51 -19.17 14.19
N VAL A 737 18.69 -18.53 13.36
CA VAL A 737 18.13 -17.19 13.59
C VAL A 737 17.16 -17.22 14.76
N ARG A 738 17.22 -16.19 15.61
CA ARG A 738 16.38 -16.07 16.82
C ARG A 738 15.72 -14.71 16.92
N MET A 739 14.56 -14.66 17.55
CA MET A 739 14.00 -13.38 17.99
C MET A 739 14.80 -12.81 19.15
N ARG A 740 15.09 -11.52 19.13
CA ARG A 740 15.84 -10.83 20.20
C ARG A 740 15.28 -11.10 21.59
N ARG A 741 13.94 -11.08 21.73
CA ARG A 741 13.26 -11.35 23.01
C ARG A 741 13.55 -12.72 23.61
N ASP A 742 13.92 -13.69 22.76
CA ASP A 742 14.14 -15.09 23.15
C ASP A 742 15.62 -15.35 23.51
N VAL A 743 16.53 -14.39 23.23
CA VAL A 743 17.98 -14.51 23.41
C VAL A 743 18.58 -13.33 24.20
N LEU A 744 17.83 -12.70 25.06
CA LEU A 744 18.30 -11.53 25.82
C LEU A 744 19.52 -11.85 26.69
N ASP A 745 19.58 -13.04 27.27
CA ASP A 745 20.70 -13.50 28.09
C ASP A 745 21.95 -13.85 27.25
N GLU A 746 21.83 -14.00 25.94
CA GLU A 746 22.86 -14.37 24.96
C GLU A 746 23.30 -13.20 24.06
N LEU A 747 22.84 -11.98 24.29
CA LEU A 747 23.13 -10.83 23.40
C LEU A 747 24.60 -10.58 23.15
N ALA A 748 25.48 -10.90 24.13
CA ALA A 748 26.93 -10.77 24.01
C ALA A 748 27.47 -11.65 22.87
N VAL A 749 26.96 -12.88 22.73
CA VAL A 749 27.42 -13.84 21.69
C VAL A 749 27.06 -13.31 20.30
N TYR A 750 25.85 -12.76 20.11
CA TYR A 750 25.44 -12.16 18.83
C TYR A 750 26.26 -10.91 18.50
N LYS A 751 26.63 -10.11 19.51
CA LYS A 751 27.50 -8.94 19.31
C LYS A 751 28.93 -9.33 18.91
N GLU A 752 29.47 -10.39 19.49
CA GLU A 752 30.79 -10.91 19.12
C GLU A 752 30.80 -11.42 17.69
N ASP A 753 29.76 -12.12 17.26
CA ASP A 753 29.64 -12.60 15.89
C ASP A 753 29.51 -11.44 14.89
N LEU A 754 28.70 -10.43 15.20
CA LEU A 754 28.62 -9.20 14.42
C LEU A 754 29.97 -8.46 14.32
N GLN A 755 30.70 -8.38 15.42
CA GLN A 755 32.05 -7.77 15.41
C GLN A 755 33.03 -8.53 14.52
N ARG A 756 32.92 -9.86 14.47
CA ARG A 756 33.73 -10.69 13.57
C ARG A 756 33.38 -10.43 12.11
N GLU A 757 32.09 -10.32 11.78
CA GLU A 757 31.64 -9.97 10.42
C GLU A 757 32.18 -8.60 9.99
N GLN A 758 32.02 -7.57 10.83
CA GLN A 758 32.51 -6.22 10.55
C GLN A 758 34.05 -6.18 10.44
N HIS A 759 34.77 -6.95 11.27
CA HIS A 759 36.23 -7.04 11.19
C HIS A 759 36.67 -7.75 9.89
N ALA A 760 35.98 -8.80 9.49
CA ALA A 760 36.26 -9.51 8.23
C ALA A 760 36.10 -8.62 6.98
N ASP A 761 35.15 -7.68 7.00
CA ASP A 761 34.92 -6.73 5.93
C ASP A 761 35.94 -5.58 5.85
N ALA A 762 36.58 -5.29 7.00
CA ALA A 762 37.57 -4.20 7.15
C ALA A 762 39.01 -4.70 7.35
N ILE A 763 39.27 -5.99 7.05
CA ILE A 763 40.58 -6.60 7.35
C ILE A 763 41.67 -6.02 6.43
N GLU A 764 42.71 -5.47 7.05
CA GLU A 764 43.96 -5.10 6.38
C GLU A 764 45.03 -6.07 6.81
N ILE A 765 45.76 -6.64 5.86
CA ILE A 765 46.85 -7.56 6.17
C ILE A 765 48.13 -6.75 6.28
N ASP A 766 48.75 -6.79 7.49
CA ASP A 766 50.13 -6.35 7.68
C ASP A 766 51.08 -7.45 7.16
N PHE A 767 51.56 -7.25 5.94
CA PHE A 767 52.45 -8.23 5.30
C PHE A 767 53.80 -8.39 6.01
N ASP A 768 54.26 -7.33 6.69
CA ASP A 768 55.52 -7.42 7.46
C ASP A 768 55.36 -8.29 8.70
N ASP A 769 54.24 -8.16 9.41
CA ASP A 769 53.89 -9.04 10.52
C ASP A 769 53.64 -10.48 10.04
N LEU A 770 52.90 -10.66 8.97
CA LEU A 770 52.59 -11.98 8.39
C LEU A 770 53.86 -12.80 8.05
N TRP A 771 54.88 -12.14 7.53
CA TRP A 771 56.12 -12.79 7.11
C TRP A 771 57.24 -12.70 8.12
N GLY A 772 56.97 -12.30 9.39
CA GLY A 772 57.90 -12.30 10.51
C GLY A 772 58.76 -11.03 10.63
N GLY A 773 58.30 -9.92 10.06
CA GLY A 773 58.79 -8.57 10.34
C GLY A 773 58.44 -8.17 11.80
N LYS A 774 59.32 -7.49 12.50
CA LYS A 774 59.07 -7.02 13.87
C LYS A 774 58.11 -5.81 13.82
N SER A 775 56.83 -6.03 13.86
CA SER A 775 55.83 -4.98 14.10
C SER A 775 55.82 -4.59 15.57
N GLY A 776 56.46 -3.47 15.91
CA GLY A 776 56.49 -2.94 17.27
C GLY A 776 55.27 -2.10 17.66
N THR A 777 54.25 -2.02 16.83
CA THR A 777 53.14 -1.08 17.01
C THR A 777 51.81 -1.73 17.37
N HIS A 778 51.52 -2.95 16.91
CA HIS A 778 50.20 -3.58 17.10
C HIS A 778 49.90 -4.08 18.52
N GLU A 779 50.92 -4.56 19.26
CA GLU A 779 50.71 -4.98 20.67
C GLU A 779 50.30 -3.81 21.57
N LYS A 780 50.74 -2.59 21.26
CA LYS A 780 50.41 -1.40 22.02
C LYS A 780 48.98 -0.92 21.74
N GLU A 781 48.53 -0.95 20.48
CA GLU A 781 47.15 -0.58 20.09
C GLU A 781 46.10 -1.58 20.59
N ILE A 782 46.42 -2.89 20.56
CA ILE A 782 45.55 -3.93 21.12
C ILE A 782 45.49 -3.83 22.65
N SER A 783 46.61 -3.51 23.31
CA SER A 783 46.66 -3.30 24.76
C SER A 783 45.89 -2.03 25.16
N ASP A 784 46.02 -0.95 24.39
CA ASP A 784 45.33 0.30 24.66
C ASP A 784 43.84 0.22 24.34
N ALA A 785 43.45 -0.51 23.29
CA ALA A 785 42.05 -0.83 22.98
C ALA A 785 41.41 -1.77 24.01
N LYS A 786 42.16 -2.75 24.56
CA LYS A 786 41.68 -3.58 25.66
C LYS A 786 41.52 -2.78 26.95
N LYS A 787 42.49 -1.89 27.31
CA LYS A 787 42.34 -1.01 28.47
C LYS A 787 41.19 -0.03 28.34
N ALA A 788 40.97 0.56 27.17
CA ALA A 788 39.83 1.43 26.92
C ALA A 788 38.48 0.68 26.96
N LYS A 789 38.45 -0.65 26.70
CA LYS A 789 37.26 -1.50 26.84
C LYS A 789 37.00 -1.92 28.29
N GLU A 790 38.03 -2.14 29.08
CA GLU A 790 37.91 -2.51 30.51
C GLU A 790 37.44 -1.33 31.36
N GLU A 791 37.78 -0.09 31.00
CA GLU A 791 37.30 1.12 31.71
C GLU A 791 35.84 1.53 31.39
N LYS A 792 35.20 0.90 30.42
CA LYS A 792 33.79 1.15 30.03
C LYS A 792 32.86 -0.07 30.17
N SER A 793 33.14 -0.96 31.14
CA SER A 793 32.11 -1.95 31.48
C SER A 793 30.97 -1.24 32.20
N ALA A 794 29.90 -0.91 31.43
CA ALA A 794 28.62 -0.55 32.01
C ALA A 794 28.21 -1.65 33.01
N PRO A 795 27.59 -1.31 34.15
CA PRO A 795 27.14 -2.30 35.12
C PRO A 795 26.36 -3.41 34.42
N SER A 796 26.71 -4.66 34.69
CA SER A 796 26.04 -5.81 34.09
C SER A 796 24.57 -5.79 34.49
N ILE A 797 23.71 -5.43 33.56
CA ILE A 797 22.25 -5.44 33.73
C ILE A 797 21.84 -6.89 33.91
N SER A 798 21.07 -7.19 34.95
CA SER A 798 20.56 -8.54 35.19
C SER A 798 19.61 -9.00 34.05
N GLY A 799 19.53 -10.33 33.84
CA GLY A 799 18.62 -10.86 32.80
C GLY A 799 17.17 -10.44 32.99
N GLU A 800 16.71 -10.28 34.23
CA GLU A 800 15.34 -9.77 34.51
C GLU A 800 15.20 -8.28 34.16
N GLU A 801 16.20 -7.48 34.37
CA GLU A 801 16.22 -6.07 33.98
C GLU A 801 16.24 -5.93 32.45
N LEU A 802 17.02 -6.77 31.75
CA LEU A 802 17.03 -6.82 30.29
C LEU A 802 15.66 -7.18 29.73
N LYS A 803 14.94 -8.14 30.34
CA LYS A 803 13.58 -8.50 29.92
C LYS A 803 12.59 -7.36 30.14
N ARG A 804 12.68 -6.66 31.26
CA ARG A 804 11.85 -5.48 31.56
C ARG A 804 12.15 -4.34 30.57
N LEU A 805 13.42 -4.08 30.33
CA LEU A 805 13.86 -3.05 29.38
C LEU A 805 13.39 -3.36 27.96
N ASP A 806 13.55 -4.60 27.47
CA ASP A 806 13.08 -5.00 26.15
C ASP A 806 11.55 -4.95 26.06
N ALA A 807 10.83 -5.32 27.12
CA ALA A 807 9.37 -5.23 27.17
C ALA A 807 8.89 -3.77 27.08
N TRP A 808 9.54 -2.86 27.78
CA TRP A 808 9.25 -1.43 27.72
C TRP A 808 9.61 -0.84 26.34
N GLN A 809 10.79 -1.14 25.81
CA GLN A 809 11.20 -0.68 24.47
C GLN A 809 10.27 -1.14 23.35
N ARG A 810 9.59 -2.27 23.49
CA ARG A 810 8.62 -2.78 22.50
C ARG A 810 7.37 -1.93 22.37
N GLN A 811 7.02 -1.14 23.37
CA GLN A 811 5.87 -0.23 23.33
C GLN A 811 6.06 0.87 22.29
N PHE A 812 7.31 1.27 22.02
CA PHE A 812 7.68 2.31 21.05
C PHE A 812 7.88 1.80 19.62
N SER A 813 7.26 0.69 19.29
CA SER A 813 7.39 0.07 17.97
C SER A 813 6.94 1.00 16.84
N PRO A 814 7.69 1.12 15.73
CA PRO A 814 7.30 1.99 14.63
C PRO A 814 6.04 1.49 13.93
N SER A 815 5.15 2.42 13.57
CA SER A 815 3.95 2.14 12.78
C SER A 815 4.24 1.94 11.29
N GLY A 816 5.41 2.40 10.81
CA GLY A 816 5.92 2.26 9.44
C GLY A 816 6.93 3.37 9.19
N VAL A 817 8.19 3.00 9.02
CA VAL A 817 9.32 3.92 8.88
C VAL A 817 10.28 3.41 7.81
N PHE A 818 10.98 4.32 7.13
CA PHE A 818 12.12 3.93 6.33
C PHE A 818 13.39 3.91 7.18
N LEU A 819 14.06 2.77 7.13
CA LEU A 819 15.34 2.50 7.81
C LEU A 819 16.43 2.23 6.79
N LYS A 820 17.67 2.58 7.15
CA LYS A 820 18.84 2.25 6.35
C LYS A 820 19.31 0.84 6.65
N ALA A 821 19.48 0.06 5.60
CA ALA A 821 20.08 -1.28 5.70
C ALA A 821 21.38 -1.35 4.91
N SER A 822 22.35 -2.10 5.43
CA SER A 822 23.56 -2.49 4.72
C SER A 822 23.35 -3.80 3.98
N ILE A 823 23.96 -3.92 2.82
CA ILE A 823 23.85 -5.06 1.91
C ILE A 823 25.24 -5.68 1.74
N ASP A 824 25.35 -7.00 1.89
CA ASP A 824 26.54 -7.73 1.44
C ASP A 824 26.47 -7.91 -0.07
N GLU A 825 27.17 -7.08 -0.82
CA GLU A 825 27.20 -7.11 -2.29
C GLU A 825 27.87 -8.37 -2.86
N ARG A 826 28.57 -9.14 -2.04
CA ARG A 826 29.20 -10.42 -2.43
C ARG A 826 28.25 -11.61 -2.30
N HIS A 827 27.19 -11.44 -1.52
CA HIS A 827 26.16 -12.46 -1.37
C HIS A 827 25.13 -12.36 -2.52
N TRP A 828 24.71 -13.49 -3.09
CA TRP A 828 23.81 -13.52 -4.24
C TRP A 828 22.48 -12.76 -4.03
N LEU A 829 21.98 -12.67 -2.79
CA LEU A 829 20.78 -11.88 -2.46
C LEU A 829 21.01 -10.36 -2.56
N GLY A 830 22.28 -9.93 -2.45
CA GLY A 830 22.67 -8.53 -2.55
C GLY A 830 23.04 -8.07 -3.97
N PHE A 831 23.10 -8.97 -4.96
CA PHE A 831 23.55 -8.61 -6.31
C PHE A 831 22.69 -7.50 -6.91
N GLY A 832 23.32 -6.44 -7.43
CA GLY A 832 22.69 -5.30 -8.07
C GLY A 832 21.96 -4.31 -7.13
N LEU A 833 21.99 -4.51 -5.80
CA LEU A 833 21.32 -3.63 -4.84
C LEU A 833 22.16 -2.46 -4.34
N GLY A 834 23.51 -2.54 -4.49
CA GLY A 834 24.45 -1.59 -3.90
C GLY A 834 24.61 -1.79 -2.40
N LYS A 835 25.55 -1.01 -1.80
CA LYS A 835 25.98 -1.19 -0.41
C LYS A 835 24.91 -0.87 0.65
N PHE A 836 24.00 0.03 0.34
CA PHE A 836 22.91 0.46 1.22
C PHE A 836 21.59 0.57 0.48
N MET A 837 20.50 0.27 1.18
CA MET A 837 19.16 0.50 0.67
C MET A 837 18.21 1.00 1.77
N PRO A 838 17.21 1.83 1.43
CA PRO A 838 16.08 2.09 2.32
C PRO A 838 15.17 0.86 2.38
N ILE A 839 14.72 0.53 3.57
CA ILE A 839 13.72 -0.53 3.77
C ILE A 839 12.58 -0.03 4.63
N MET A 840 11.36 -0.46 4.33
CA MET A 840 10.20 -0.19 5.16
C MET A 840 10.14 -1.18 6.33
N ALA A 841 10.06 -0.67 7.55
CA ALA A 841 9.92 -1.48 8.76
C ALA A 841 8.67 -1.09 9.55
N ARG A 842 7.95 -2.10 10.05
CA ARG A 842 6.76 -1.95 10.89
C ARG A 842 6.77 -2.95 12.04
N GLY A 843 6.34 -2.49 13.22
CA GLY A 843 6.18 -3.33 14.39
C GLY A 843 7.47 -3.60 15.16
N ASN A 844 7.42 -4.53 16.10
CA ASN A 844 8.44 -4.75 17.11
C ASN A 844 9.29 -6.02 16.91
N ARG A 845 9.25 -6.59 15.73
CA ARG A 845 9.96 -7.83 15.37
C ARG A 845 11.44 -7.52 15.15
N VAL A 846 12.31 -8.12 15.92
CA VAL A 846 13.77 -7.96 15.82
C VAL A 846 14.39 -9.34 15.78
N MET A 847 15.05 -9.67 14.68
CA MET A 847 15.75 -10.93 14.49
C MET A 847 17.24 -10.75 14.76
N MET A 848 17.82 -11.72 15.43
CA MET A 848 19.23 -11.85 15.71
C MET A 848 19.77 -13.05 14.95
N SER A 849 20.87 -12.86 14.27
CA SER A 849 21.55 -13.91 13.50
C SER A 849 22.97 -14.12 13.98
N LYS A 850 23.46 -15.32 13.87
CA LYS A 850 24.85 -15.73 14.03
C LYS A 850 25.14 -16.91 13.14
N ARG A 851 26.38 -17.24 12.89
CA ARG A 851 26.75 -18.44 12.13
C ARG A 851 26.04 -19.68 12.68
N PRO A 852 25.51 -20.59 11.78
CA PRO A 852 25.77 -20.68 10.34
C PRO A 852 24.90 -19.79 9.44
N ALA A 853 23.93 -19.01 9.96
CA ALA A 853 23.13 -18.13 9.13
C ALA A 853 23.95 -16.96 8.58
N ASP A 854 23.92 -16.77 7.26
CA ASP A 854 24.42 -15.55 6.61
C ASP A 854 23.39 -14.45 6.74
N THR A 855 23.85 -13.19 6.85
CA THR A 855 22.97 -12.02 6.99
C THR A 855 23.24 -11.00 5.89
N PRO A 856 22.81 -11.27 4.66
CA PRO A 856 23.08 -10.40 3.52
C PRO A 856 22.41 -9.03 3.60
N VAL A 857 21.37 -8.86 4.42
CA VAL A 857 20.75 -7.55 4.67
C VAL A 857 20.61 -7.35 6.17
N ARG A 858 21.24 -6.32 6.68
CA ARG A 858 21.29 -5.95 8.10
C ARG A 858 20.94 -4.48 8.29
N LEU A 859 20.18 -4.15 9.33
CA LEU A 859 19.98 -2.76 9.73
C LEU A 859 21.31 -2.16 10.20
N VAL A 860 21.57 -0.90 9.84
CA VAL A 860 22.80 -0.21 10.25
C VAL A 860 22.78 0.15 11.74
N ASP A 861 23.87 0.76 12.23
CA ASP A 861 23.99 1.25 13.60
C ASP A 861 22.92 2.27 13.99
N GLU A 862 22.78 2.53 15.30
CA GLU A 862 21.75 3.39 15.86
C GLU A 862 21.74 4.81 15.28
N ASP A 863 22.92 5.40 15.05
CA ASP A 863 23.05 6.81 14.66
C ASP A 863 22.63 7.04 13.20
N ASN A 864 22.80 6.03 12.35
CA ASN A 864 22.52 6.10 10.91
C ASN A 864 21.23 5.40 10.49
N LEU A 865 20.47 4.83 11.44
CA LEU A 865 19.39 3.90 11.14
C LEU A 865 18.15 4.56 10.51
N ARG A 866 17.68 5.69 11.07
CA ARG A 866 16.44 6.35 10.67
C ARG A 866 16.62 7.18 9.40
N LEU A 867 15.76 6.97 8.41
CA LEU A 867 15.71 7.81 7.21
C LEU A 867 14.44 8.68 7.21
N SER A 868 13.27 8.10 7.40
CA SER A 868 11.99 8.82 7.34
C SER A 868 10.95 8.17 8.27
N GLY A 869 10.05 8.98 8.82
CA GLY A 869 8.97 8.54 9.70
C GLY A 869 9.31 8.56 11.19
N LEU A 870 8.32 8.29 12.04
CA LEU A 870 8.46 8.35 13.50
C LEU A 870 9.16 7.11 14.04
N LEU A 871 10.38 7.29 14.51
CA LEU A 871 11.18 6.25 15.16
C LEU A 871 11.69 6.74 16.52
N TRP A 872 11.07 6.29 17.59
CA TRP A 872 11.45 6.62 18.94
C TRP A 872 12.85 6.07 19.29
N PRO A 873 13.62 6.73 20.17
CA PRO A 873 14.97 6.28 20.52
C PRO A 873 15.02 4.84 21.04
N GLU A 874 14.00 4.39 21.77
CA GLU A 874 13.87 3.04 22.31
C GLU A 874 13.79 1.99 21.19
N ALA A 875 12.96 2.24 20.18
CA ALA A 875 12.85 1.39 19.01
C ALA A 875 14.14 1.43 18.18
N ARG A 876 14.76 2.59 18.02
CA ARG A 876 16.01 2.78 17.29
C ARG A 876 17.14 1.93 17.88
N ARG A 877 17.34 1.98 19.20
CA ARG A 877 18.32 1.15 19.92
C ARG A 877 18.05 -0.34 19.78
N ARG A 878 16.77 -0.71 19.76
CA ARG A 878 16.36 -2.11 19.70
C ARG A 878 16.55 -2.70 18.32
N LEU A 879 16.29 -1.91 17.26
CA LEU A 879 16.35 -2.32 15.86
C LEU A 879 17.77 -2.27 15.28
N ALA A 880 18.65 -1.39 15.78
CA ALA A 880 19.99 -1.22 15.26
C ALA A 880 20.78 -2.55 15.22
N ASN A 881 21.52 -2.76 14.13
CA ASN A 881 22.34 -3.93 13.86
C ASN A 881 21.60 -5.28 13.80
N SER A 882 20.27 -5.26 13.79
CA SER A 882 19.49 -6.49 13.69
C SER A 882 19.47 -7.05 12.25
N ALA A 883 19.21 -8.35 12.13
CA ALA A 883 19.08 -9.01 10.85
C ALA A 883 17.74 -8.62 10.21
N PHE A 884 17.77 -8.28 8.92
CA PHE A 884 16.57 -8.03 8.12
C PHE A 884 16.28 -9.17 7.15
N ALA A 885 17.29 -9.65 6.43
CA ALA A 885 17.21 -10.87 5.65
C ALA A 885 18.37 -11.79 6.00
N THR A 886 18.07 -13.08 6.13
CA THR A 886 19.02 -14.12 6.47
C THR A 886 18.90 -15.29 5.53
N VAL A 887 19.99 -15.97 5.28
CA VAL A 887 20.06 -17.20 4.46
C VAL A 887 20.80 -18.26 5.26
N GLU A 888 20.25 -19.48 5.31
CA GLU A 888 20.87 -20.62 5.97
C GLU A 888 20.74 -21.84 5.06
N SER A 889 21.85 -22.58 4.85
CA SER A 889 21.93 -23.74 3.95
C SER A 889 22.22 -25.04 4.69
#